data_15f8be181661f0c9861133b2a1b0379a
#
_entry.id   15f8be181661f0c9861133b2a1b0379a
#
_cell.length_a   1.000
_cell.length_b   1.000
_cell.length_c   1.000
_cell.angle_alpha   90.00
_cell.angle_beta   90.00
_cell.angle_gamma   90.00
#
_symmetry.space_group_name_H-M   'P 1'
#
loop_
_entity.id
_entity.type
_entity.pdbx_description
1 polymer ?
#
loop_
_entity_poly.entity_id
_entity_poly.type
_entity_poly.pdbx_seq_one_letter_code
_entity_poly.pdbx_strand_id
1 'polypeptide(L)'
;MKSRNLSLASVCGAAVLVTGVLFSAPLVSAPLGLRAQAQSASQAELLQTTVAQYCVTCHNDRSRRGELSFEGLDLSDVGQHAAIQERILGQLRIRRMPPVDRPRPPEETYEVLTAWLASEIDRFAAANPNPGRTEAFHRLNRAEYANAVRDLLALDVDVEALLPADDIDANGFDNMADVLTVSPALMERYLSAARKTARLAVGEAPLGPAGEIYEVPILLIQNDRMSDDLPFGSRGGIGIRHYFVVDGEYDLAIGLHRNYVNYVRGMGSSHELEIRLDGVLVRTFTFGGEEPDVLQAPASYGGNQFGDPAWEEYMLFADANLRVRFSAEAGPHVVGVSFVRKFTEPEGVLQPRQSVFAAAINEMRDGDAAVEHVTITGPYGPGGPGDSPARRAVFTCRPTSNASADEEACASEILSSLARQAYRRPIDEADLRTLMDFYRAGRNDGSFDAGIQLALERLLISPDFLFRVEHDPVDVAPGTVYALSDLELASRLSFFLWSSIPDAELLDVAERGMLQDPAVLEQQTRRMLADPRSKALVQNFAGQWLYLRNLRSVVPDAVTFPEFDENLREAFRQETDLFVESLIRDDRSVLDLLGTDYTFANERLAEHYGIPGVYGSHFRRVQLEGDLAERRGGILGQGSLLTVTSYANRTSPVLRGKWVLTNILGTPPPPPPADVPDLPDRGEDGQPATVRDRMIQHREDPVCAACHAPMDPLGLALENYDAIGRWRSTGQANLAIDASGQMPNGTEFYGPRGLRTLLLERREQFAGTVTEKLLAYAIGRGPEYYDRPTVRGITTTAAFENYRWSSIIVGIVQSTPFRMRRSES
;
A
#
# COMPACT_ATOMS: atom_id res chain seq x y z
N MET A 1 43.48 -45.05 -0.40
CA MET A 1 44.87 -45.58 -0.67
C MET A 1 45.84 -44.40 -0.56
N LYS A 2 46.81 -44.63 0.37
CA LYS A 2 48.09 -43.90 0.54
C LYS A 2 48.05 -42.37 0.72
N SER A 3 48.06 -41.76 1.92
CA SER A 3 49.16 -41.66 2.94
C SER A 3 50.49 -41.21 2.39
N ARG A 4 50.99 -40.06 2.89
CA ARG A 4 52.32 -39.96 3.50
C ARG A 4 52.60 -38.54 4.08
N ASN A 5 52.91 -38.58 5.37
CA ASN A 5 53.61 -37.64 6.22
C ASN A 5 55.03 -37.28 5.76
N LEU A 6 55.54 -36.25 6.37
CA LEU A 6 56.89 -36.07 6.97
C LEU A 6 57.25 -34.55 6.90
N SER A 7 57.71 -33.87 7.80
CA SER A 7 58.27 -33.91 9.16
C SER A 7 59.31 -32.76 9.25
N LEU A 8 59.24 -32.06 10.39
CA LEU A 8 60.25 -31.24 11.04
C LEU A 8 61.66 -31.09 10.47
N ALA A 9 62.24 -29.86 10.55
CA ALA A 9 63.62 -29.61 10.95
C ALA A 9 63.73 -28.21 11.61
N SER A 10 64.19 -28.23 12.88
CA SER A 10 64.73 -27.10 13.63
C SER A 10 66.16 -26.79 13.19
N VAL A 11 66.52 -25.50 13.17
CA VAL A 11 67.94 -25.13 13.31
C VAL A 11 67.98 -23.86 14.22
N CYS A 12 68.76 -24.01 15.33
CA CYS A 12 69.23 -22.96 16.24
C CYS A 12 70.28 -22.08 15.58
N GLY A 13 70.41 -20.83 16.01
CA GLY A 13 71.61 -20.01 15.67
C GLY A 13 71.65 -18.63 16.32
N ALA A 14 72.27 -18.57 17.47
CA ALA A 14 73.13 -17.54 18.04
C ALA A 14 72.65 -16.11 18.24
N ALA A 15 72.65 -15.70 19.50
CA ALA A 15 72.52 -14.32 20.04
C ALA A 15 73.79 -13.48 19.76
N VAL A 16 73.55 -12.20 19.40
CA VAL A 16 74.53 -11.14 19.57
C VAL A 16 73.87 -10.04 20.38
N LEU A 17 74.41 -9.82 21.62
CA LEU A 17 74.09 -8.72 22.51
C LEU A 17 74.78 -7.43 21.96
N VAL A 18 73.95 -6.42 21.64
CA VAL A 18 74.40 -5.03 21.53
C VAL A 18 73.62 -4.21 22.55
N THR A 19 74.25 -3.79 23.58
CA THR A 19 73.79 -2.86 24.61
C THR A 19 73.74 -1.47 24.06
N GLY A 20 72.54 -1.00 23.74
CA GLY A 20 72.27 0.40 23.40
C GLY A 20 71.38 1.01 24.51
N VAL A 21 71.96 1.93 25.24
CA VAL A 21 71.21 2.75 26.22
C VAL A 21 70.30 3.70 25.51
N LEU A 22 69.00 3.38 25.53
CA LEU A 22 67.96 4.31 25.04
C LEU A 22 67.27 4.98 26.25
N PHE A 23 67.41 6.30 26.30
CA PHE A 23 66.59 7.17 27.15
C PHE A 23 65.12 6.97 26.81
N SER A 24 64.39 6.32 27.67
CA SER A 24 62.94 6.25 27.62
C SER A 24 62.35 7.50 28.27
N ALA A 25 61.93 8.46 27.46
CA ALA A 25 60.96 9.46 27.91
C ALA A 25 59.60 8.75 28.12
N PRO A 26 58.86 9.02 29.21
CA PRO A 26 57.53 8.44 29.41
C PRO A 26 56.57 9.04 28.39
N LEU A 27 56.12 8.23 27.43
CA LEU A 27 54.92 8.51 26.64
C LEU A 27 53.72 8.51 27.59
N VAL A 28 53.34 9.70 28.06
CA VAL A 28 52.06 9.90 28.74
C VAL A 28 50.96 9.63 27.72
N SER A 29 50.46 8.40 27.71
CA SER A 29 49.23 8.07 26.99
C SER A 29 48.09 8.79 27.68
N ALA A 30 47.62 9.90 27.08
CA ALA A 30 46.38 10.56 27.51
C ALA A 30 45.25 9.55 27.56
N PRO A 31 44.39 9.56 28.57
CA PRO A 31 43.26 8.63 28.66
C PRO A 31 42.38 8.79 27.43
N LEU A 32 41.87 7.67 26.91
CA LEU A 32 41.04 7.57 25.68
C LEU A 32 39.91 8.61 25.64
N GLY A 33 39.34 8.96 26.81
CA GLY A 33 38.28 9.99 26.91
C GLY A 33 38.75 11.41 26.56
N LEU A 34 39.99 11.80 26.89
CA LEU A 34 40.54 13.14 26.56
C LEU A 34 40.87 13.26 25.05
N ARG A 35 41.26 12.15 24.39
CA ARG A 35 41.50 12.15 22.95
C ARG A 35 40.18 12.26 22.17
N ALA A 36 39.11 11.56 22.59
CA ALA A 36 37.79 11.66 21.98
C ALA A 36 37.19 13.06 22.14
N GLN A 37 37.31 13.69 23.29
CA GLN A 37 36.83 15.07 23.53
C GLN A 37 37.59 16.11 22.69
N ALA A 38 38.91 15.98 22.55
CA ALA A 38 39.70 16.88 21.72
C ALA A 38 39.37 16.73 20.22
N GLN A 39 39.08 15.53 19.79
CA GLN A 39 38.70 15.26 18.41
C GLN A 39 37.28 15.79 18.10
N SER A 40 36.33 15.64 19.01
CA SER A 40 34.99 16.20 18.89
C SER A 40 34.99 17.73 18.87
N ALA A 41 35.81 18.38 19.70
CA ALA A 41 35.97 19.84 19.69
C ALA A 41 36.53 20.35 18.35
N SER A 42 37.49 19.63 17.75
CA SER A 42 38.04 19.95 16.43
C SER A 42 37.00 19.81 15.31
N GLN A 43 36.11 18.85 15.42
CA GLN A 43 35.05 18.63 14.43
C GLN A 43 33.89 19.63 14.55
N ALA A 44 33.56 20.06 15.77
CA ALA A 44 32.62 21.14 15.99
C ALA A 44 33.12 22.46 15.38
N GLU A 45 34.42 22.77 15.55
CA GLU A 45 35.06 23.93 14.92
C GLU A 45 35.08 23.81 13.39
N LEU A 46 35.30 22.61 12.86
CA LEU A 46 35.21 22.34 11.42
C LEU A 46 33.79 22.61 10.90
N LEU A 47 32.74 22.21 11.64
CA LEU A 47 31.36 22.50 11.28
C LEU A 47 31.10 24.01 11.24
N GLN A 48 31.50 24.71 12.32
CA GLN A 48 31.29 26.16 12.42
C GLN A 48 32.01 26.90 11.28
N THR A 49 33.22 26.50 10.95
CA THR A 49 34.02 27.08 9.87
C THR A 49 33.39 26.80 8.50
N THR A 50 32.96 25.56 8.29
CA THR A 50 32.31 25.15 7.02
C THR A 50 30.98 25.91 6.82
N VAL A 51 30.18 26.05 7.86
CA VAL A 51 28.91 26.79 7.79
C VAL A 51 29.19 28.27 7.52
N ALA A 52 30.18 28.89 8.22
CA ALA A 52 30.54 30.29 8.00
C ALA A 52 31.05 30.54 6.57
N GLN A 53 31.81 29.61 6.00
CA GLN A 53 32.41 29.75 4.68
C GLN A 53 31.43 29.49 3.53
N TYR A 54 30.57 28.47 3.67
CA TYR A 54 29.78 27.98 2.53
C TYR A 54 28.27 28.20 2.67
N CYS A 55 27.73 28.49 3.86
CA CYS A 55 26.29 28.50 4.11
C CYS A 55 25.75 29.89 4.44
N VAL A 56 26.44 30.69 5.27
CA VAL A 56 25.98 31.98 5.78
C VAL A 56 25.67 32.99 4.66
N THR A 57 26.35 32.92 3.51
CA THR A 57 26.07 33.81 2.38
C THR A 57 24.61 33.77 1.92
N CYS A 58 23.95 32.61 2.04
CA CYS A 58 22.55 32.41 1.67
C CYS A 58 21.62 32.29 2.88
N HIS A 59 22.13 31.75 4.00
CA HIS A 59 21.37 31.51 5.22
C HIS A 59 21.78 32.52 6.31
N ASN A 60 21.47 33.77 6.10
CA ASN A 60 21.67 34.89 7.00
C ASN A 60 20.36 35.60 7.32
N ASP A 61 20.35 36.50 8.28
CA ASP A 61 19.15 37.21 8.75
C ASP A 61 18.48 38.07 7.66
N ARG A 62 19.23 38.50 6.65
CA ARG A 62 18.71 39.32 5.54
C ARG A 62 18.03 38.48 4.48
N SER A 63 18.60 37.34 4.08
CA SER A 63 18.11 36.51 2.96
C SER A 63 17.22 35.36 3.40
N ARG A 64 17.49 34.78 4.58
CA ARG A 64 16.74 33.67 5.23
C ARG A 64 16.28 32.58 4.27
N ARG A 65 17.11 32.20 3.28
CA ARG A 65 16.73 31.17 2.31
C ARG A 65 16.40 29.84 3.02
N GLY A 66 15.27 29.26 2.67
CA GLY A 66 14.73 28.08 3.36
C GLY A 66 14.33 28.33 4.80
N GLU A 67 13.96 29.60 5.12
CA GLU A 67 13.53 30.04 6.48
C GLU A 67 14.60 29.82 7.55
N LEU A 68 15.87 29.79 7.15
CA LEU A 68 17.00 29.46 8.02
C LEU A 68 18.05 30.59 8.00
N SER A 69 18.53 30.95 9.19
CA SER A 69 19.71 31.79 9.40
C SER A 69 20.70 31.07 10.29
N PHE A 70 21.97 31.13 9.95
CA PHE A 70 23.07 30.62 10.78
C PHE A 70 23.84 31.75 11.52
N GLU A 71 23.45 33.01 11.33
CA GLU A 71 24.10 34.13 12.03
C GLU A 71 23.86 34.04 13.52
N GLY A 72 24.92 34.06 14.29
CA GLY A 72 24.86 34.03 15.76
C GLY A 72 24.51 32.67 16.38
N LEU A 73 24.38 31.59 15.57
CA LEU A 73 24.15 30.24 16.11
C LEU A 73 25.45 29.57 16.52
N ASP A 74 25.51 29.07 17.76
CA ASP A 74 26.53 28.15 18.22
C ASP A 74 26.13 26.71 17.88
N LEU A 75 26.64 26.19 16.77
CA LEU A 75 26.37 24.84 16.30
C LEU A 75 27.15 23.74 17.05
N SER A 76 28.01 24.13 18.02
CA SER A 76 28.68 23.17 18.90
C SER A 76 27.75 22.58 19.95
N ASP A 77 26.66 23.28 20.32
CA ASP A 77 25.63 22.77 21.22
C ASP A 77 24.53 22.02 20.46
N VAL A 78 24.67 20.70 20.40
CA VAL A 78 23.68 19.82 19.74
C VAL A 78 22.32 19.90 20.43
N GLY A 79 22.30 19.98 21.76
CA GLY A 79 21.05 19.98 22.53
C GLY A 79 20.15 21.16 22.23
N GLN A 80 20.75 22.33 22.03
CA GLN A 80 20.02 23.56 21.73
C GLN A 80 19.56 23.64 20.28
N HIS A 81 20.25 22.97 19.34
CA HIS A 81 20.03 23.12 17.90
C HIS A 81 19.83 21.81 17.16
N ALA A 82 19.38 20.73 17.82
CA ALA A 82 19.24 19.39 17.25
C ALA A 82 18.39 19.37 15.96
N ALA A 83 17.28 20.09 15.93
CA ALA A 83 16.44 20.18 14.72
C ALA A 83 17.15 20.82 13.51
N ILE A 84 17.94 21.88 13.76
CA ILE A 84 18.72 22.53 12.71
C ILE A 84 19.86 21.63 12.26
N GLN A 85 20.52 20.96 13.18
CA GLN A 85 21.63 20.05 12.88
C GLN A 85 21.18 18.81 12.11
N GLU A 86 19.99 18.26 12.39
CA GLU A 86 19.39 17.19 11.58
C GLU A 86 19.09 17.69 10.15
N ARG A 87 18.59 18.92 9.99
CA ARG A 87 18.41 19.51 8.66
C ARG A 87 19.74 19.67 7.92
N ILE A 88 20.79 20.14 8.59
CA ILE A 88 22.15 20.25 8.04
C ILE A 88 22.63 18.84 7.61
N LEU A 89 22.59 17.88 8.53
CA LEU A 89 23.01 16.50 8.27
C LEU A 89 22.31 15.91 7.03
N GLY A 90 20.98 16.07 6.94
CA GLY A 90 20.20 15.60 5.82
C GLY A 90 20.67 16.22 4.48
N GLN A 91 20.90 17.53 4.43
CA GLN A 91 21.34 18.21 3.21
C GLN A 91 22.80 17.89 2.81
N LEU A 92 23.68 17.71 3.80
CA LEU A 92 25.07 17.34 3.55
C LEU A 92 25.19 15.88 3.07
N ARG A 93 24.41 14.94 3.63
CA ARG A 93 24.41 13.53 3.21
C ARG A 93 24.07 13.34 1.74
N ILE A 94 23.08 14.07 1.25
CA ILE A 94 22.66 13.99 -0.16
C ILE A 94 23.42 14.93 -1.08
N ARG A 95 24.43 15.66 -0.56
CA ARG A 95 25.22 16.63 -1.34
C ARG A 95 24.39 17.72 -2.02
N ARG A 96 23.25 18.09 -1.43
CA ARG A 96 22.33 19.10 -1.98
C ARG A 96 22.78 20.52 -1.64
N MET A 97 23.47 20.67 -0.49
CA MET A 97 23.98 21.96 -0.02
C MET A 97 25.51 21.90 0.14
N PRO A 98 26.22 22.95 -0.28
CA PRO A 98 25.80 24.07 -1.13
C PRO A 98 25.29 23.62 -2.51
N PRO A 99 24.48 24.45 -3.22
CA PRO A 99 24.04 24.17 -4.58
C PRO A 99 25.23 23.93 -5.55
N VAL A 100 24.97 23.25 -6.67
CA VAL A 100 26.05 22.82 -7.62
C VAL A 100 26.78 24.00 -8.25
N ASP A 101 26.14 25.14 -8.43
CA ASP A 101 26.65 26.39 -8.97
C ASP A 101 27.45 27.25 -7.96
N ARG A 102 27.61 26.76 -6.73
CA ARG A 102 28.33 27.47 -5.66
C ARG A 102 29.60 26.75 -5.20
N PRO A 103 30.56 27.47 -4.61
CA PRO A 103 31.70 26.82 -3.98
C PRO A 103 31.26 25.76 -2.99
N ARG A 104 31.90 24.58 -3.01
CA ARG A 104 31.55 23.43 -2.20
C ARG A 104 32.75 22.96 -1.38
N PRO A 105 32.52 22.41 -0.16
CA PRO A 105 33.57 21.75 0.60
C PRO A 105 34.14 20.54 -0.17
N PRO A 106 35.39 20.13 0.11
CA PRO A 106 35.94 18.86 -0.34
C PRO A 106 35.10 17.68 0.14
N GLU A 107 35.10 16.57 -0.61
CA GLU A 107 34.29 15.37 -0.28
C GLU A 107 34.64 14.80 1.12
N GLU A 108 35.91 14.78 1.46
CA GLU A 108 36.39 14.38 2.80
C GLU A 108 35.73 15.20 3.92
N THR A 109 35.51 16.50 3.70
CA THR A 109 34.83 17.36 4.69
C THR A 109 33.38 16.97 4.86
N TYR A 110 32.67 16.62 3.76
CA TYR A 110 31.31 16.09 3.85
C TYR A 110 31.24 14.79 4.64
N GLU A 111 32.16 13.84 4.39
CA GLU A 111 32.22 12.55 5.08
C GLU A 111 32.47 12.74 6.58
N VAL A 112 33.48 13.52 6.94
CA VAL A 112 33.82 13.79 8.34
C VAL A 112 32.67 14.47 9.07
N LEU A 113 32.09 15.53 8.48
CA LEU A 113 31.02 16.29 9.13
C LEU A 113 29.74 15.48 9.27
N THR A 114 29.35 14.70 8.24
CA THR A 114 28.12 13.90 8.31
C THR A 114 28.24 12.76 9.31
N ALA A 115 29.39 12.11 9.39
CA ALA A 115 29.65 11.05 10.37
C ALA A 115 29.63 11.61 11.81
N TRP A 116 30.32 12.73 12.03
CA TRP A 116 30.37 13.37 13.33
C TRP A 116 29.03 13.91 13.81
N LEU A 117 28.31 14.68 12.95
CA LEU A 117 26.98 15.20 13.27
C LEU A 117 26.01 14.07 13.63
N ALA A 118 25.98 13.01 12.84
CA ALA A 118 25.14 11.86 13.13
C ALA A 118 25.45 11.27 14.51
N SER A 119 26.73 11.04 14.81
CA SER A 119 27.18 10.48 16.10
C SER A 119 26.82 11.36 17.28
N GLU A 120 27.01 12.69 17.17
CA GLU A 120 26.70 13.63 18.24
C GLU A 120 25.21 13.75 18.50
N ILE A 121 24.40 13.85 17.41
CA ILE A 121 22.94 13.90 17.53
C ILE A 121 22.41 12.59 18.12
N ASP A 122 22.91 11.43 17.68
CA ASP A 122 22.49 10.12 18.19
C ASP A 122 22.84 9.94 19.67
N ARG A 123 24.03 10.41 20.07
CA ARG A 123 24.45 10.40 21.45
C ARG A 123 23.59 11.32 22.33
N PHE A 124 23.24 12.52 21.83
CA PHE A 124 22.36 13.44 22.54
C PHE A 124 20.96 12.83 22.69
N ALA A 125 20.40 12.25 21.61
CA ALA A 125 19.08 11.61 21.63
C ALA A 125 19.02 10.40 22.57
N ALA A 126 20.11 9.60 22.64
CA ALA A 126 20.18 8.47 23.57
C ALA A 126 20.17 8.93 25.04
N ALA A 127 20.80 10.09 25.34
CA ALA A 127 20.79 10.68 26.68
C ALA A 127 19.46 11.42 27.01
N ASN A 128 18.73 11.85 25.99
CA ASN A 128 17.50 12.63 26.12
C ASN A 128 16.40 12.03 25.23
N PRO A 129 15.86 10.85 25.57
CA PRO A 129 14.84 10.19 24.77
C PRO A 129 13.61 11.07 24.57
N ASN A 130 13.17 11.22 23.31
CA ASN A 130 11.96 11.93 22.95
C ASN A 130 11.12 11.08 21.99
N PRO A 131 10.10 10.37 22.48
CA PRO A 131 9.19 9.58 21.63
C PRO A 131 8.24 10.44 20.82
N GLY A 132 8.19 11.75 21.08
CA GLY A 132 7.14 12.61 20.56
C GLY A 132 5.77 12.32 21.19
N ARG A 133 4.74 12.85 20.54
CA ARG A 133 3.35 12.67 20.93
C ARG A 133 2.51 12.49 19.67
N THR A 134 1.74 11.42 19.60
CA THR A 134 0.63 11.27 18.66
C THR A 134 -0.63 11.86 19.31
N GLU A 135 -1.58 12.34 18.52
CA GLU A 135 -2.86 12.80 19.06
C GLU A 135 -3.51 11.70 19.92
N ALA A 136 -4.10 12.13 21.06
CA ALA A 136 -4.66 11.19 22.04
C ALA A 136 -5.81 10.38 21.46
N PHE A 137 -6.61 10.98 20.57
CA PHE A 137 -7.74 10.36 19.91
C PHE A 137 -7.38 10.07 18.45
N HIS A 138 -7.11 8.82 18.16
CA HIS A 138 -6.79 8.36 16.82
C HIS A 138 -7.97 7.55 16.26
N ARG A 139 -8.78 8.17 15.40
CA ARG A 139 -9.93 7.50 14.77
C ARG A 139 -9.46 6.36 13.86
N LEU A 140 -10.21 5.27 13.80
CA LEU A 140 -9.99 4.26 12.78
C LEU A 140 -10.27 4.85 11.39
N ASN A 141 -9.36 4.64 10.45
CA ASN A 141 -9.63 4.95 9.05
C ASN A 141 -10.59 3.90 8.45
N ARG A 142 -11.03 4.12 7.21
CA ARG A 142 -12.00 3.25 6.54
C ARG A 142 -11.53 1.79 6.46
N ALA A 143 -10.27 1.53 6.13
CA ALA A 143 -9.71 0.19 6.04
C ALA A 143 -9.59 -0.48 7.42
N GLU A 144 -9.16 0.26 8.44
CA GLU A 144 -9.07 -0.21 9.82
C GLU A 144 -10.45 -0.57 10.38
N TYR A 145 -11.48 0.26 10.08
CA TYR A 145 -12.87 -0.02 10.47
C TYR A 145 -13.38 -1.32 9.83
N ALA A 146 -13.19 -1.51 8.53
CA ALA A 146 -13.61 -2.71 7.82
C ALA A 146 -12.93 -3.97 8.38
N ASN A 147 -11.62 -3.92 8.59
CA ASN A 147 -10.85 -5.02 9.15
C ASN A 147 -11.27 -5.33 10.60
N ALA A 148 -11.52 -4.29 11.41
CA ALA A 148 -11.99 -4.48 12.78
C ALA A 148 -13.37 -5.14 12.83
N VAL A 149 -14.30 -4.75 11.95
CA VAL A 149 -15.62 -5.39 11.81
C VAL A 149 -15.48 -6.85 11.38
N ARG A 150 -14.64 -7.12 10.36
CA ARG A 150 -14.39 -8.48 9.90
C ARG A 150 -13.86 -9.38 11.01
N ASP A 151 -12.87 -8.91 11.74
CA ASP A 151 -12.19 -9.72 12.75
C ASP A 151 -13.05 -9.87 14.03
N LEU A 152 -13.91 -8.89 14.33
CA LEU A 152 -14.84 -8.94 15.46
C LEU A 152 -16.07 -9.83 15.18
N LEU A 153 -16.62 -9.73 13.98
CA LEU A 153 -17.94 -10.29 13.64
C LEU A 153 -17.88 -11.36 12.54
N ALA A 154 -16.71 -11.73 12.05
CA ALA A 154 -16.53 -12.62 10.90
C ALA A 154 -17.41 -12.18 9.69
N LEU A 155 -17.48 -10.87 9.44
CA LEU A 155 -18.31 -10.24 8.43
C LEU A 155 -17.53 -9.25 7.59
N ASP A 156 -17.32 -9.56 6.31
CA ASP A 156 -16.79 -8.61 5.36
C ASP A 156 -17.89 -7.61 4.95
N VAL A 157 -17.60 -6.33 5.12
CA VAL A 157 -18.52 -5.24 4.75
C VAL A 157 -17.93 -4.42 3.61
N ASP A 158 -18.76 -4.02 2.65
CA ASP A 158 -18.40 -3.04 1.63
C ASP A 158 -18.25 -1.66 2.28
N VAL A 159 -17.06 -1.38 2.79
CA VAL A 159 -16.77 -0.14 3.49
C VAL A 159 -16.77 1.08 2.57
N GLU A 160 -16.52 0.89 1.28
CA GLU A 160 -16.54 1.99 0.29
C GLU A 160 -17.95 2.52 0.06
N ALA A 161 -18.95 1.65 0.14
CA ALA A 161 -20.36 2.04 0.12
C ALA A 161 -20.86 2.63 1.45
N LEU A 162 -20.22 2.30 2.57
CA LEU A 162 -20.64 2.72 3.91
C LEU A 162 -20.03 4.05 4.33
N LEU A 163 -18.73 4.24 4.15
CA LEU A 163 -17.94 5.36 4.66
C LEU A 163 -17.23 6.12 3.53
N PRO A 164 -17.11 7.45 3.63
CA PRO A 164 -16.33 8.23 2.69
C PRO A 164 -14.84 7.87 2.77
N ALA A 165 -14.07 8.25 1.74
CA ALA A 165 -12.62 8.16 1.78
C ALA A 165 -12.05 9.05 2.88
N ASP A 166 -10.95 8.60 3.50
CA ASP A 166 -10.22 9.39 4.48
C ASP A 166 -9.26 10.36 3.80
N ASP A 167 -8.93 11.45 4.49
CA ASP A 167 -7.90 12.40 4.06
C ASP A 167 -6.51 11.77 4.20
N ILE A 168 -5.60 12.20 3.31
CA ILE A 168 -4.21 11.72 3.27
C ILE A 168 -3.31 12.87 3.73
N ASP A 169 -2.36 12.56 4.62
CA ASP A 169 -1.39 13.54 5.12
C ASP A 169 -0.27 13.86 4.10
N ALA A 170 0.62 14.78 4.48
CA ALA A 170 1.78 15.16 3.68
C ALA A 170 2.80 14.00 3.47
N ASN A 171 2.77 12.96 4.28
CA ASN A 171 3.63 11.77 4.14
C ASN A 171 3.05 10.71 3.20
N GLY A 172 1.78 10.89 2.80
CA GLY A 172 1.07 10.03 1.86
C GLY A 172 0.25 8.92 2.52
N PHE A 173 -0.07 9.02 3.83
CA PHE A 173 -0.81 8.01 4.57
C PHE A 173 -2.16 8.53 5.08
N ASP A 174 -3.17 7.67 5.09
CA ASP A 174 -4.53 7.95 5.57
C ASP A 174 -4.81 7.45 7.00
N ASN A 175 -3.78 6.93 7.68
CA ASN A 175 -3.85 6.49 9.07
C ASN A 175 -3.17 7.47 10.04
N MET A 176 -3.04 8.73 9.68
CA MET A 176 -2.43 9.76 10.51
C MET A 176 -3.45 10.43 11.41
N ALA A 177 -3.16 10.50 12.70
CA ALA A 177 -4.11 10.97 13.70
C ALA A 177 -4.57 12.43 13.50
N ASP A 178 -3.67 13.27 12.98
CA ASP A 178 -3.90 14.71 12.77
C ASP A 178 -4.86 15.02 11.61
N VAL A 179 -5.04 14.11 10.64
CA VAL A 179 -5.97 14.30 9.52
C VAL A 179 -7.30 13.56 9.72
N LEU A 180 -7.37 12.58 10.63
CA LEU A 180 -8.56 11.75 10.86
C LEU A 180 -9.60 12.44 11.74
N THR A 181 -10.20 13.51 11.25
CA THR A 181 -11.24 14.27 11.96
C THR A 181 -12.62 13.58 11.89
N VAL A 182 -13.53 13.98 12.78
CA VAL A 182 -14.92 13.52 12.79
C VAL A 182 -15.87 14.71 12.59
N SER A 183 -16.58 14.69 11.48
CA SER A 183 -17.68 15.62 11.22
C SER A 183 -19.03 15.02 11.63
N PRO A 184 -20.06 15.85 11.86
CA PRO A 184 -21.42 15.34 12.10
C PRO A 184 -21.92 14.41 10.98
N ALA A 185 -21.62 14.74 9.72
CA ALA A 185 -21.98 13.90 8.58
C ALA A 185 -21.28 12.53 8.61
N LEU A 186 -20.01 12.46 9.01
CA LEU A 186 -19.30 11.20 9.17
C LEU A 186 -19.91 10.38 10.33
N MET A 187 -20.32 11.03 11.43
CA MET A 187 -20.98 10.33 12.52
C MET A 187 -22.32 9.71 12.08
N GLU A 188 -23.10 10.39 11.26
CA GLU A 188 -24.33 9.82 10.65
C GLU A 188 -24.01 8.60 9.77
N ARG A 189 -22.89 8.60 9.05
CA ARG A 189 -22.43 7.45 8.29
C ARG A 189 -22.05 6.28 9.20
N TYR A 190 -21.32 6.53 10.30
CA TYR A 190 -21.02 5.47 11.29
C TYR A 190 -22.28 4.88 11.91
N LEU A 191 -23.29 5.70 12.26
CA LEU A 191 -24.57 5.20 12.76
C LEU A 191 -25.27 4.30 11.73
N SER A 192 -25.29 4.71 10.47
CA SER A 192 -25.85 3.90 9.38
C SER A 192 -25.06 2.60 9.16
N ALA A 193 -23.73 2.67 9.14
CA ALA A 193 -22.85 1.51 8.99
C ALA A 193 -23.03 0.51 10.14
N ALA A 194 -23.05 0.99 11.38
CA ALA A 194 -23.25 0.15 12.56
C ALA A 194 -24.58 -0.59 12.51
N ARG A 195 -25.68 0.11 12.15
CA ARG A 195 -27.00 -0.50 11.98
C ARG A 195 -27.00 -1.58 10.90
N LYS A 196 -26.47 -1.28 9.71
CA LYS A 196 -26.39 -2.25 8.61
C LYS A 196 -25.55 -3.47 9.04
N THR A 197 -24.40 -3.23 9.63
CA THR A 197 -23.47 -4.29 10.07
C THR A 197 -24.09 -5.18 11.14
N ALA A 198 -24.74 -4.61 12.17
CA ALA A 198 -25.37 -5.36 13.24
C ALA A 198 -26.52 -6.24 12.71
N ARG A 199 -27.35 -5.72 11.79
CA ARG A 199 -28.42 -6.49 11.14
C ARG A 199 -27.88 -7.68 10.33
N LEU A 200 -26.81 -7.46 9.56
CA LEU A 200 -26.15 -8.53 8.81
C LEU A 200 -25.58 -9.59 9.77
N ALA A 201 -24.94 -9.17 10.84
CA ALA A 201 -24.31 -10.08 11.80
C ALA A 201 -25.30 -10.97 12.54
N VAL A 202 -26.46 -10.44 12.91
CA VAL A 202 -27.52 -11.23 13.61
C VAL A 202 -28.46 -11.98 12.64
N GLY A 203 -28.38 -11.69 11.34
CA GLY A 203 -29.27 -12.29 10.33
C GLY A 203 -30.73 -11.80 10.48
N GLU A 204 -30.92 -10.49 10.66
CA GLU A 204 -32.25 -9.91 10.64
C GLU A 204 -32.76 -9.78 9.21
N ALA A 205 -33.87 -10.45 8.91
CA ALA A 205 -34.49 -10.35 7.61
C ALA A 205 -34.90 -8.90 7.28
N PRO A 206 -34.59 -8.39 6.08
CA PRO A 206 -35.09 -7.09 5.66
C PRO A 206 -36.63 -7.10 5.56
N LEU A 207 -37.26 -5.93 5.66
CA LEU A 207 -38.71 -5.76 5.60
C LEU A 207 -39.32 -6.22 4.26
N GLY A 208 -38.49 -6.37 3.23
CA GLY A 208 -38.89 -6.85 1.89
C GLY A 208 -37.63 -7.14 1.06
N PRO A 209 -37.82 -7.71 -0.15
CA PRO A 209 -36.71 -7.99 -1.03
C PRO A 209 -35.95 -6.72 -1.38
N ALA A 210 -34.61 -6.73 -1.18
CA ALA A 210 -33.70 -5.66 -1.57
C ALA A 210 -32.74 -6.17 -2.65
N GLY A 211 -32.40 -5.31 -3.63
CA GLY A 211 -31.47 -5.65 -4.70
C GLY A 211 -30.09 -5.05 -4.46
N GLU A 212 -29.06 -5.86 -4.66
CA GLU A 212 -27.66 -5.39 -4.77
C GLU A 212 -27.19 -5.57 -6.21
N ILE A 213 -26.53 -4.55 -6.76
CA ILE A 213 -26.04 -4.53 -8.14
C ILE A 213 -24.53 -4.63 -8.11
N TYR A 214 -23.99 -5.56 -8.88
CA TYR A 214 -22.55 -5.78 -9.07
C TYR A 214 -22.19 -5.43 -10.52
N GLU A 215 -21.57 -4.27 -10.69
CA GLU A 215 -21.18 -3.76 -12.00
C GLU A 215 -19.82 -4.36 -12.44
N VAL A 216 -19.70 -4.67 -13.72
CA VAL A 216 -18.44 -5.03 -14.36
C VAL A 216 -17.95 -3.82 -15.15
N PRO A 217 -16.71 -3.33 -14.89
CA PRO A 217 -16.21 -2.16 -15.61
C PRO A 217 -16.28 -2.32 -17.12
N ILE A 218 -16.78 -1.30 -17.80
CA ILE A 218 -17.03 -1.35 -19.26
C ILE A 218 -15.74 -1.61 -20.07
N LEU A 219 -14.58 -1.20 -19.53
CA LEU A 219 -13.29 -1.40 -20.19
C LEU A 219 -12.61 -2.74 -19.79
N LEU A 220 -13.29 -3.56 -18.98
CA LEU A 220 -12.80 -4.89 -18.63
C LEU A 220 -13.06 -5.85 -19.79
N ILE A 221 -12.01 -6.37 -20.39
CA ILE A 221 -12.10 -7.33 -21.48
C ILE A 221 -12.41 -8.71 -20.94
N GLN A 222 -13.49 -9.33 -21.42
CA GLN A 222 -14.02 -10.57 -20.88
C GLN A 222 -13.72 -11.79 -21.77
N ASN A 223 -12.49 -11.85 -22.33
CA ASN A 223 -12.08 -12.93 -23.25
C ASN A 223 -11.54 -14.17 -22.53
N ASP A 224 -11.10 -14.00 -21.26
CA ASP A 224 -10.48 -15.04 -20.48
C ASP A 224 -11.29 -15.37 -19.23
N ARG A 225 -10.86 -16.37 -18.47
CA ARG A 225 -11.35 -16.64 -17.12
C ARG A 225 -11.06 -15.44 -16.23
N MET A 226 -12.09 -14.81 -15.68
CA MET A 226 -11.97 -13.52 -14.98
C MET A 226 -11.54 -13.64 -13.52
N SER A 227 -11.73 -14.80 -12.90
CA SER A 227 -11.43 -15.01 -11.48
C SER A 227 -11.18 -16.50 -11.21
N ASP A 228 -10.39 -16.79 -10.16
CA ASP A 228 -10.20 -18.15 -9.67
C ASP A 228 -11.48 -18.72 -9.02
N ASP A 229 -12.45 -17.87 -8.69
CA ASP A 229 -13.78 -18.27 -8.20
C ASP A 229 -14.68 -18.81 -9.33
N LEU A 230 -14.31 -18.63 -10.60
CA LEU A 230 -15.04 -19.15 -11.76
C LEU A 230 -14.46 -20.50 -12.23
N PRO A 231 -15.25 -21.36 -12.90
CA PRO A 231 -14.78 -22.68 -13.32
C PRO A 231 -13.68 -22.61 -14.39
N PHE A 232 -12.83 -23.63 -14.46
CA PHE A 232 -11.95 -23.83 -15.61
C PHE A 232 -12.78 -23.97 -16.90
N GLY A 233 -12.28 -23.40 -17.99
CA GLY A 233 -13.02 -23.42 -19.26
C GLY A 233 -14.12 -22.36 -19.33
N SER A 234 -14.18 -21.43 -18.38
CA SER A 234 -15.05 -20.25 -18.47
C SER A 234 -14.36 -19.09 -19.20
N ARG A 235 -15.17 -18.15 -19.66
CA ARG A 235 -14.79 -16.89 -20.28
C ARG A 235 -15.70 -15.78 -19.76
N GLY A 236 -15.13 -14.62 -19.49
CA GLY A 236 -15.89 -13.44 -19.09
C GLY A 236 -16.67 -13.63 -17.79
N GLY A 237 -17.59 -12.71 -17.56
CA GLY A 237 -18.47 -12.75 -16.39
C GLY A 237 -17.83 -12.19 -15.13
N ILE A 238 -18.35 -12.59 -13.98
CA ILE A 238 -17.94 -12.10 -12.66
C ILE A 238 -18.10 -13.20 -11.60
N GLY A 239 -17.15 -13.31 -10.68
CA GLY A 239 -17.28 -14.04 -9.42
C GLY A 239 -17.61 -13.07 -8.29
N ILE A 240 -18.80 -13.18 -7.72
CA ILE A 240 -19.33 -12.28 -6.70
C ILE A 240 -19.29 -12.98 -5.36
N ARG A 241 -18.58 -12.41 -4.40
CA ARG A 241 -18.66 -12.83 -2.99
C ARG A 241 -19.81 -12.08 -2.34
N HIS A 242 -20.99 -12.70 -2.35
CA HIS A 242 -22.21 -12.14 -1.80
C HIS A 242 -22.50 -12.68 -0.40
N TYR A 243 -23.01 -11.83 0.49
CA TYR A 243 -23.43 -12.22 1.81
C TYR A 243 -24.96 -12.31 1.87
N PHE A 244 -25.50 -13.53 1.86
CA PHE A 244 -26.93 -13.75 2.07
C PHE A 244 -27.28 -13.57 3.54
N VAL A 245 -28.18 -12.62 3.82
CA VAL A 245 -28.50 -12.21 5.22
C VAL A 245 -29.20 -13.32 5.99
N VAL A 246 -30.10 -14.05 5.29
CA VAL A 246 -30.93 -15.12 5.86
C VAL A 246 -31.07 -16.27 4.88
N ASP A 247 -31.44 -17.45 5.36
CA ASP A 247 -31.87 -18.54 4.50
C ASP A 247 -33.12 -18.10 3.72
N GLY A 248 -33.16 -18.35 2.43
CA GLY A 248 -34.28 -17.92 1.61
C GLY A 248 -34.11 -18.15 0.11
N GLU A 249 -35.06 -17.66 -0.64
CA GLU A 249 -34.98 -17.62 -2.09
C GLU A 249 -34.50 -16.25 -2.54
N TYR A 250 -33.69 -16.25 -3.59
CA TYR A 250 -33.12 -15.04 -4.18
C TYR A 250 -33.25 -15.09 -5.71
N ASP A 251 -33.53 -13.93 -6.30
CA ASP A 251 -33.53 -13.74 -7.75
C ASP A 251 -32.18 -13.19 -8.19
N LEU A 252 -31.61 -13.79 -9.22
CA LEU A 252 -30.45 -13.24 -9.90
C LEU A 252 -30.89 -12.83 -11.31
N ALA A 253 -30.57 -11.59 -11.70
CA ALA A 253 -30.77 -11.05 -13.03
C ALA A 253 -29.41 -10.56 -13.60
N ILE A 254 -29.18 -10.81 -14.89
CA ILE A 254 -27.94 -10.49 -15.58
C ILE A 254 -28.23 -9.51 -16.69
N GLY A 255 -27.52 -8.37 -16.69
CA GLY A 255 -27.45 -7.44 -17.81
C GLY A 255 -26.20 -7.69 -18.63
N LEU A 256 -26.31 -7.63 -19.93
CA LEU A 256 -25.21 -7.82 -20.87
C LEU A 256 -24.74 -6.49 -21.45
N HIS A 257 -23.47 -6.40 -21.77
CA HIS A 257 -22.88 -5.23 -22.44
C HIS A 257 -23.57 -4.97 -23.79
N ARG A 258 -23.82 -3.68 -24.04
CA ARG A 258 -24.49 -3.17 -25.22
C ARG A 258 -23.55 -2.36 -26.09
N ASN A 259 -23.86 -2.31 -27.39
CA ASN A 259 -23.17 -1.40 -28.31
C ASN A 259 -23.77 0.02 -28.23
N TYR A 260 -23.25 0.95 -29.05
CA TYR A 260 -23.68 2.36 -29.03
C TYR A 260 -25.13 2.60 -29.47
N VAL A 261 -25.77 1.62 -30.16
CA VAL A 261 -27.18 1.65 -30.54
C VAL A 261 -28.08 0.87 -29.58
N ASN A 262 -27.55 0.50 -28.43
CA ASN A 262 -28.23 -0.19 -27.35
C ASN A 262 -28.61 -1.65 -27.60
N TYR A 263 -28.01 -2.31 -28.59
CA TYR A 263 -28.16 -3.75 -28.80
C TYR A 263 -27.16 -4.55 -27.95
N VAL A 264 -27.60 -5.73 -27.48
CA VAL A 264 -26.71 -6.67 -26.78
C VAL A 264 -25.59 -7.12 -27.73
N ARG A 265 -24.37 -7.12 -27.26
CA ARG A 265 -23.20 -7.52 -28.06
C ARG A 265 -23.12 -9.03 -28.23
N GLY A 266 -22.42 -9.46 -29.30
CA GLY A 266 -22.09 -10.86 -29.53
C GLY A 266 -23.24 -11.72 -30.05
N MET A 267 -24.37 -11.13 -30.40
CA MET A 267 -25.58 -11.86 -30.83
C MET A 267 -25.42 -12.68 -32.13
N GLY A 268 -24.34 -12.49 -32.88
CA GLY A 268 -24.04 -13.24 -34.11
C GLY A 268 -23.66 -14.71 -33.90
N SER A 269 -23.37 -15.11 -32.67
CA SER A 269 -23.04 -16.49 -32.30
C SER A 269 -23.82 -16.94 -31.07
N SER A 270 -24.05 -18.24 -30.93
CA SER A 270 -24.72 -18.80 -29.74
C SER A 270 -23.76 -18.84 -28.55
N HIS A 271 -24.23 -18.33 -27.42
CA HIS A 271 -23.50 -18.31 -26.13
C HIS A 271 -24.21 -19.19 -25.11
N GLU A 272 -23.42 -19.84 -24.27
CA GLU A 272 -23.88 -20.53 -23.08
C GLU A 272 -23.38 -19.76 -21.86
N LEU A 273 -24.31 -19.27 -21.02
CA LEU A 273 -24.03 -18.52 -19.80
C LEU A 273 -24.43 -19.34 -18.59
N GLU A 274 -23.50 -19.67 -17.74
CA GLU A 274 -23.72 -20.43 -16.53
C GLU A 274 -23.80 -19.54 -15.29
N ILE A 275 -24.76 -19.88 -14.41
CA ILE A 275 -24.87 -19.34 -13.05
C ILE A 275 -24.51 -20.46 -12.09
N ARG A 276 -23.60 -20.19 -11.16
CA ARG A 276 -23.16 -21.13 -10.15
C ARG A 276 -23.21 -20.50 -8.76
N LEU A 277 -23.57 -21.31 -7.77
CA LEU A 277 -23.46 -20.99 -6.35
C LEU A 277 -22.43 -21.92 -5.74
N ASP A 278 -21.34 -21.36 -5.17
CA ASP A 278 -20.21 -22.13 -4.62
C ASP A 278 -19.65 -23.19 -5.57
N GLY A 279 -19.58 -22.84 -6.86
CA GLY A 279 -19.14 -23.73 -7.93
C GLY A 279 -20.19 -24.74 -8.43
N VAL A 280 -21.33 -24.89 -7.72
CA VAL A 280 -22.42 -25.78 -8.14
C VAL A 280 -23.29 -25.08 -9.20
N LEU A 281 -23.53 -25.74 -10.32
CA LEU A 281 -24.38 -25.22 -11.41
C LEU A 281 -25.82 -25.02 -10.93
N VAL A 282 -26.33 -23.79 -11.04
CA VAL A 282 -27.73 -23.42 -10.76
C VAL A 282 -28.54 -23.44 -12.07
N ARG A 283 -28.03 -22.77 -13.11
CA ARG A 283 -28.74 -22.62 -14.39
C ARG A 283 -27.75 -22.40 -15.53
N THR A 284 -28.08 -22.87 -16.69
CA THR A 284 -27.46 -22.50 -17.97
C THR A 284 -28.49 -21.79 -18.83
N PHE A 285 -28.10 -20.66 -19.43
CA PHE A 285 -28.88 -19.95 -20.45
C PHE A 285 -28.18 -20.07 -21.79
N THR A 286 -28.96 -20.22 -22.86
CA THR A 286 -28.46 -20.16 -24.23
C THR A 286 -29.11 -18.98 -24.92
N PHE A 287 -28.34 -18.13 -25.56
CA PHE A 287 -28.83 -16.97 -26.31
C PHE A 287 -27.86 -16.62 -27.45
N GLY A 288 -28.32 -15.79 -28.39
CA GLY A 288 -27.54 -15.43 -29.59
C GLY A 288 -27.55 -16.52 -30.66
N GLY A 289 -26.93 -16.21 -31.77
CA GLY A 289 -26.94 -17.08 -32.95
C GLY A 289 -28.22 -16.97 -33.76
N GLU A 290 -28.60 -18.07 -34.45
CA GLU A 290 -29.86 -18.18 -35.19
C GLU A 290 -31.00 -18.43 -34.22
N GLU A 291 -31.97 -17.53 -34.20
CA GLU A 291 -33.22 -17.68 -33.45
C GLU A 291 -34.29 -18.24 -34.39
N PRO A 292 -35.05 -19.29 -34.01
CA PRO A 292 -36.15 -19.77 -34.81
C PRO A 292 -37.14 -18.64 -35.11
N ASP A 293 -37.57 -18.56 -36.36
CA ASP A 293 -38.55 -17.57 -36.85
C ASP A 293 -38.08 -16.10 -36.89
N VAL A 294 -36.78 -15.81 -36.61
CA VAL A 294 -36.20 -14.48 -36.73
C VAL A 294 -35.20 -14.45 -37.88
N LEU A 295 -35.37 -13.50 -38.79
CA LEU A 295 -34.42 -13.30 -39.89
C LEU A 295 -33.07 -12.84 -39.37
N GLN A 296 -31.99 -13.38 -39.91
CA GLN A 296 -30.64 -12.96 -39.55
C GLN A 296 -30.40 -11.47 -39.84
N ALA A 297 -29.84 -10.77 -38.94
CA ALA A 297 -29.38 -9.41 -39.19
C ALA A 297 -28.32 -9.36 -40.27
N PRO A 298 -28.32 -8.28 -41.06
CA PRO A 298 -27.23 -8.04 -42.02
C PRO A 298 -25.87 -7.96 -41.25
N ALA A 299 -24.79 -8.44 -41.86
CA ALA A 299 -23.46 -8.53 -41.26
C ALA A 299 -22.85 -7.15 -40.93
N SER A 300 -23.39 -6.05 -41.45
CA SER A 300 -22.95 -4.71 -41.09
C SER A 300 -24.11 -3.71 -41.08
N TYR A 301 -24.02 -2.73 -40.17
CA TYR A 301 -24.97 -1.64 -40.01
C TYR A 301 -24.84 -0.51 -41.06
N GLY A 302 -24.01 -0.69 -42.06
CA GLY A 302 -23.73 0.30 -43.08
C GLY A 302 -24.82 0.40 -44.13
N GLY A 303 -25.81 1.28 -43.92
CA GLY A 303 -26.79 1.62 -44.91
C GLY A 303 -28.27 1.37 -44.51
N ASN A 304 -29.18 1.87 -45.27
CA ASN A 304 -30.64 1.97 -45.03
C ASN A 304 -31.43 0.66 -44.84
N GLN A 305 -30.79 -0.41 -44.44
CA GLN A 305 -31.46 -1.67 -44.11
C GLN A 305 -31.49 -1.83 -42.60
N PHE A 306 -32.47 -1.24 -41.96
CA PHE A 306 -32.93 -1.68 -40.68
C PHE A 306 -33.41 -3.11 -40.83
N GLY A 307 -32.95 -3.98 -39.92
CA GLY A 307 -33.32 -5.38 -39.96
C GLY A 307 -34.81 -5.63 -39.74
N ASP A 308 -35.18 -6.88 -39.73
CA ASP A 308 -36.51 -7.33 -39.32
C ASP A 308 -36.83 -6.77 -37.90
N PRO A 309 -38.00 -6.16 -37.70
CA PRO A 309 -38.39 -5.63 -36.38
C PRO A 309 -38.33 -6.67 -35.25
N ALA A 310 -38.63 -7.94 -35.54
CA ALA A 310 -38.55 -9.01 -34.56
C ALA A 310 -37.08 -9.29 -34.14
N TRP A 311 -36.16 -9.17 -35.07
CA TRP A 311 -34.75 -9.32 -34.81
C TRP A 311 -34.20 -8.12 -34.02
N GLU A 312 -34.64 -6.91 -34.32
CA GLU A 312 -34.24 -5.71 -33.51
C GLU A 312 -34.76 -5.81 -32.09
N GLU A 313 -36.01 -6.27 -31.91
CA GLU A 313 -36.60 -6.52 -30.59
C GLU A 313 -35.78 -7.59 -29.83
N TYR A 314 -35.39 -8.68 -30.51
CA TYR A 314 -34.52 -9.69 -29.93
C TYR A 314 -33.17 -9.15 -29.52
N MET A 315 -32.53 -8.34 -30.33
CA MET A 315 -31.24 -7.69 -30.00
C MET A 315 -31.34 -6.73 -28.84
N LEU A 316 -32.45 -6.02 -28.69
CA LEU A 316 -32.67 -5.09 -27.59
C LEU A 316 -32.96 -5.81 -26.27
N PHE A 317 -33.59 -6.96 -26.29
CA PHE A 317 -34.12 -7.63 -25.09
C PHE A 317 -33.55 -9.03 -24.85
N ALA A 318 -32.47 -9.43 -25.53
CA ALA A 318 -31.88 -10.75 -25.41
C ALA A 318 -31.49 -11.14 -23.97
N ASP A 319 -31.19 -10.16 -23.12
CA ASP A 319 -30.85 -10.35 -21.70
C ASP A 319 -32.08 -10.26 -20.76
N ALA A 320 -33.27 -9.87 -21.25
CA ALA A 320 -34.44 -9.65 -20.38
C ALA A 320 -34.86 -10.90 -19.60
N ASN A 321 -34.62 -12.09 -20.17
CA ASN A 321 -34.98 -13.37 -19.58
C ASN A 321 -33.79 -14.08 -18.88
N LEU A 322 -32.62 -13.44 -18.79
CA LEU A 322 -31.46 -13.98 -18.07
C LEU A 322 -31.66 -13.82 -16.56
N ARG A 323 -32.68 -14.51 -16.04
CA ARG A 323 -33.06 -14.46 -14.62
C ARG A 323 -33.26 -15.86 -14.08
N VAL A 324 -32.87 -16.05 -12.83
CA VAL A 324 -33.11 -17.32 -12.13
C VAL A 324 -33.41 -17.07 -10.67
N ARG A 325 -34.37 -17.80 -10.14
CA ARG A 325 -34.62 -17.88 -8.69
C ARG A 325 -33.93 -19.12 -8.14
N PHE A 326 -33.25 -19.01 -7.04
CA PHE A 326 -32.54 -20.10 -6.35
C PHE A 326 -32.60 -19.93 -4.85
N SER A 327 -32.44 -21.04 -4.12
CA SER A 327 -32.31 -21.02 -2.67
C SER A 327 -30.86 -20.84 -2.28
N ALA A 328 -30.61 -20.01 -1.26
CA ALA A 328 -29.31 -19.86 -0.63
C ALA A 328 -29.44 -19.92 0.90
N GLU A 329 -28.43 -20.47 1.55
CA GLU A 329 -28.25 -20.42 2.99
C GLU A 329 -27.68 -19.06 3.38
N ALA A 330 -27.85 -18.66 4.65
CA ALA A 330 -27.31 -17.44 5.18
C ALA A 330 -25.77 -17.53 5.29
N GLY A 331 -25.10 -16.44 4.95
CA GLY A 331 -23.65 -16.34 5.03
C GLY A 331 -22.98 -15.92 3.73
N PRO A 332 -21.65 -15.93 3.71
CA PRO A 332 -20.85 -15.59 2.52
C PRO A 332 -20.85 -16.77 1.52
N HIS A 333 -21.23 -16.49 0.30
CA HIS A 333 -21.24 -17.43 -0.81
C HIS A 333 -20.61 -16.83 -2.06
N VAL A 334 -20.11 -17.67 -2.95
CA VAL A 334 -19.60 -17.27 -4.24
C VAL A 334 -20.68 -17.49 -5.32
N VAL A 335 -21.19 -16.41 -5.86
CA VAL A 335 -22.09 -16.42 -7.01
C VAL A 335 -21.26 -16.19 -8.26
N GLY A 336 -21.07 -17.25 -9.06
CA GLY A 336 -20.35 -17.20 -10.31
C GLY A 336 -21.30 -17.02 -11.50
N VAL A 337 -21.04 -16.02 -12.33
CA VAL A 337 -21.72 -15.82 -13.61
C VAL A 337 -20.66 -15.81 -14.70
N SER A 338 -20.65 -16.77 -15.61
CA SER A 338 -19.62 -16.86 -16.66
C SER A 338 -20.09 -17.57 -17.89
N PHE A 339 -19.50 -17.22 -19.03
CA PHE A 339 -19.73 -17.93 -20.28
C PHE A 339 -18.93 -19.23 -20.35
N VAL A 340 -19.47 -20.25 -20.96
CA VAL A 340 -18.72 -21.44 -21.33
C VAL A 340 -17.83 -21.10 -22.53
N ARG A 341 -16.52 -21.30 -22.38
CA ARG A 341 -15.57 -21.03 -23.47
C ARG A 341 -15.68 -22.08 -24.54
N LYS A 342 -15.98 -21.66 -25.77
CA LYS A 342 -15.96 -22.52 -26.95
C LYS A 342 -14.56 -22.46 -27.57
N PHE A 343 -13.82 -23.55 -27.49
CA PHE A 343 -12.50 -23.64 -28.09
C PHE A 343 -12.65 -23.84 -29.60
N THR A 344 -12.44 -22.77 -30.36
CA THR A 344 -12.36 -22.84 -31.84
C THR A 344 -10.92 -22.75 -32.33
N GLU A 345 -9.94 -22.61 -31.45
CA GLU A 345 -8.56 -22.26 -31.80
C GLU A 345 -7.55 -23.19 -31.14
N PRO A 346 -6.37 -23.38 -31.78
CA PRO A 346 -5.28 -24.20 -31.20
C PRO A 346 -4.83 -23.66 -29.84
N GLU A 347 -4.62 -24.54 -28.89
CA GLU A 347 -4.04 -24.21 -27.59
C GLU A 347 -2.67 -23.54 -27.78
N GLY A 348 -2.43 -22.44 -27.03
CA GLY A 348 -1.18 -21.71 -27.07
C GLY A 348 -1.08 -20.63 -28.16
N VAL A 349 -2.16 -20.36 -28.88
CA VAL A 349 -2.23 -19.22 -29.81
C VAL A 349 -2.87 -18.04 -29.07
N LEU A 350 -2.11 -16.94 -28.93
CA LEU A 350 -2.62 -15.70 -28.36
C LEU A 350 -3.70 -15.09 -29.25
N GLN A 351 -4.88 -14.90 -28.72
CA GLN A 351 -5.98 -14.28 -29.43
C GLN A 351 -5.80 -12.77 -29.53
N PRO A 352 -6.14 -12.14 -30.68
CA PRO A 352 -6.25 -10.70 -30.76
C PRO A 352 -7.29 -10.23 -29.74
N ARG A 353 -6.93 -9.21 -28.94
CA ARG A 353 -7.89 -8.62 -28.01
C ARG A 353 -8.97 -7.89 -28.76
N GLN A 354 -10.20 -8.10 -28.34
CA GLN A 354 -11.30 -7.32 -28.85
C GLN A 354 -11.23 -5.93 -28.21
N SER A 355 -11.09 -4.90 -29.05
CA SER A 355 -11.20 -3.52 -28.60
C SER A 355 -12.65 -3.21 -28.28
N VAL A 356 -12.95 -2.85 -27.05
CA VAL A 356 -14.30 -2.42 -26.63
C VAL A 356 -14.79 -1.23 -27.45
N PHE A 357 -13.89 -0.35 -27.89
CA PHE A 357 -14.23 0.83 -28.69
C PHE A 357 -14.25 0.57 -30.19
N ALA A 358 -13.38 -0.28 -30.71
CA ALA A 358 -13.39 -0.63 -32.14
C ALA A 358 -14.65 -1.43 -32.52
N ALA A 359 -15.15 -2.24 -31.61
CA ALA A 359 -16.39 -2.99 -31.80
C ALA A 359 -17.65 -2.11 -31.80
N ALA A 360 -17.57 -0.87 -31.31
CA ALA A 360 -18.73 0.04 -31.23
C ALA A 360 -19.12 0.65 -32.60
N ILE A 361 -18.24 0.55 -33.59
CA ILE A 361 -18.36 1.51 -34.67
C ILE A 361 -19.27 1.08 -35.80
N ASN A 362 -19.52 -0.18 -36.06
CA ASN A 362 -20.38 -0.48 -37.22
C ASN A 362 -20.96 -1.88 -37.29
N GLU A 363 -20.73 -2.81 -36.40
CA GLU A 363 -21.23 -4.16 -36.59
C GLU A 363 -21.97 -4.67 -35.35
N MET A 364 -23.24 -4.99 -35.55
CA MET A 364 -24.08 -5.57 -34.51
C MET A 364 -23.61 -6.93 -34.02
N ARG A 365 -22.65 -7.53 -34.73
CA ARG A 365 -22.09 -8.84 -34.44
C ARG A 365 -20.72 -8.81 -33.85
N ASP A 366 -20.12 -7.62 -33.78
CA ASP A 366 -18.74 -7.45 -33.27
C ASP A 366 -18.62 -7.68 -31.78
N GLY A 367 -17.68 -8.51 -31.48
CA GLY A 367 -17.30 -8.82 -30.12
C GLY A 367 -18.10 -9.98 -29.52
N ASP A 368 -17.51 -10.61 -28.53
CA ASP A 368 -18.21 -11.59 -27.72
C ASP A 368 -19.20 -10.92 -26.78
N ALA A 369 -20.25 -11.63 -26.40
CA ALA A 369 -21.14 -11.23 -25.33
C ALA A 369 -20.36 -11.10 -24.04
N ALA A 370 -20.69 -10.09 -23.24
CA ALA A 370 -20.02 -9.81 -21.98
C ALA A 370 -21.05 -9.38 -20.93
N VAL A 371 -20.80 -9.72 -19.68
CA VAL A 371 -21.64 -9.31 -18.55
C VAL A 371 -21.37 -7.84 -18.22
N GLU A 372 -22.42 -7.02 -18.12
CA GLU A 372 -22.37 -5.63 -17.70
C GLU A 372 -22.59 -5.50 -16.20
N HIS A 373 -23.63 -6.18 -15.71
CA HIS A 373 -23.95 -6.20 -14.30
C HIS A 373 -24.71 -7.45 -13.90
N VAL A 374 -24.65 -7.76 -12.61
CA VAL A 374 -25.48 -8.81 -11.98
C VAL A 374 -26.24 -8.19 -10.84
N THR A 375 -27.54 -8.39 -10.80
CA THR A 375 -28.42 -7.96 -9.70
C THR A 375 -28.87 -9.16 -8.92
N ILE A 376 -28.62 -9.17 -7.60
CA ILE A 376 -29.12 -10.18 -6.68
C ILE A 376 -30.20 -9.52 -5.83
N THR A 377 -31.44 -10.04 -5.87
CA THR A 377 -32.59 -9.49 -5.17
C THR A 377 -33.19 -10.53 -4.23
N GLY A 378 -33.42 -10.17 -2.99
CA GLY A 378 -34.02 -11.05 -1.99
C GLY A 378 -33.93 -10.50 -0.58
N PRO A 379 -34.24 -11.31 0.43
CA PRO A 379 -34.83 -12.68 0.35
C PRO A 379 -36.30 -12.67 -0.02
N TYR A 380 -36.72 -13.70 -0.70
CA TYR A 380 -38.14 -14.04 -0.87
C TYR A 380 -38.44 -15.25 0.05
N GLY A 381 -39.51 -15.15 0.83
CA GLY A 381 -39.89 -16.21 1.76
C GLY A 381 -38.76 -16.59 2.74
N PRO A 382 -38.32 -15.65 3.61
CA PRO A 382 -37.22 -15.93 4.50
C PRO A 382 -37.46 -17.14 5.37
N GLY A 383 -36.52 -18.10 5.36
CA GLY A 383 -36.58 -19.35 6.15
C GLY A 383 -36.06 -19.22 7.57
N GLY A 384 -35.43 -18.09 7.89
CA GLY A 384 -34.82 -17.80 9.18
C GLY A 384 -33.40 -17.24 9.06
N PRO A 385 -32.78 -16.87 10.20
CA PRO A 385 -31.47 -16.22 10.22
C PRO A 385 -30.31 -17.16 9.84
N GLY A 386 -30.56 -18.45 9.65
CA GLY A 386 -29.53 -19.42 9.28
C GLY A 386 -28.40 -19.59 10.31
N ASP A 387 -27.31 -20.24 9.90
CA ASP A 387 -26.11 -20.46 10.70
C ASP A 387 -24.86 -19.88 10.01
N SER A 388 -24.83 -18.55 9.83
CA SER A 388 -23.73 -17.86 9.20
C SER A 388 -22.49 -17.76 10.09
N PRO A 389 -21.27 -17.58 9.55
CA PRO A 389 -20.06 -17.33 10.35
C PRO A 389 -20.23 -16.14 11.30
N ALA A 390 -20.90 -15.08 10.88
CA ALA A 390 -21.13 -13.91 11.72
C ALA A 390 -22.06 -14.24 12.90
N ARG A 391 -23.10 -14.99 12.68
CA ARG A 391 -23.98 -15.44 13.79
C ARG A 391 -23.22 -16.32 14.78
N ARG A 392 -22.35 -17.23 14.33
CA ARG A 392 -21.52 -18.06 15.22
C ARG A 392 -20.53 -17.21 16.02
N ALA A 393 -19.97 -16.15 15.42
CA ALA A 393 -19.07 -15.24 16.12
C ALA A 393 -19.81 -14.43 17.21
N VAL A 394 -21.05 -13.99 16.93
CA VAL A 394 -21.87 -13.21 17.87
C VAL A 394 -22.46 -14.11 18.94
N PHE A 395 -23.17 -15.16 18.58
CA PHE A 395 -23.95 -15.97 19.49
C PHE A 395 -23.14 -17.15 20.06
N THR A 396 -22.22 -16.86 20.96
CA THR A 396 -21.39 -17.87 21.63
C THR A 396 -22.17 -18.72 22.62
N CYS A 397 -23.35 -18.22 23.09
CA CYS A 397 -24.34 -18.98 23.83
C CYS A 397 -25.77 -18.76 23.28
N ARG A 398 -26.70 -19.59 23.72
CA ARG A 398 -28.15 -19.43 23.50
C ARG A 398 -28.89 -19.65 24.83
N PRO A 399 -29.92 -18.84 25.15
CA PRO A 399 -30.70 -19.04 26.36
C PRO A 399 -31.32 -20.45 26.36
N THR A 400 -31.26 -21.12 27.49
CA THR A 400 -31.84 -22.48 27.67
C THR A 400 -33.35 -22.43 27.88
N SER A 401 -33.87 -21.28 28.25
CA SER A 401 -35.30 -21.01 28.46
C SER A 401 -35.63 -19.55 28.11
N ASN A 402 -36.93 -19.25 27.93
CA ASN A 402 -37.39 -17.87 27.73
C ASN A 402 -37.50 -17.09 29.05
N ALA A 403 -36.88 -17.56 30.11
CA ALA A 403 -36.81 -16.83 31.36
C ALA A 403 -35.86 -15.63 31.22
N SER A 404 -36.28 -14.46 31.67
CA SER A 404 -35.51 -13.21 31.56
C SER A 404 -34.10 -13.35 32.16
N ALA A 405 -33.94 -14.12 33.22
CA ALA A 405 -32.62 -14.33 33.84
C ALA A 405 -31.65 -15.14 32.97
N ASP A 406 -32.13 -16.17 32.26
CA ASP A 406 -31.33 -16.99 31.37
C ASP A 406 -30.94 -16.18 30.12
N GLU A 407 -31.86 -15.38 29.58
CA GLU A 407 -31.60 -14.50 28.44
C GLU A 407 -30.58 -13.40 28.82
N GLU A 408 -30.73 -12.73 29.97
CA GLU A 408 -29.79 -11.71 30.44
C GLU A 408 -28.40 -12.27 30.73
N ALA A 409 -28.31 -13.47 31.31
CA ALA A 409 -27.03 -14.12 31.57
C ALA A 409 -26.26 -14.39 30.25
N CYS A 410 -26.93 -14.97 29.26
CA CYS A 410 -26.32 -15.22 27.94
C CYS A 410 -26.00 -13.91 27.20
N ALA A 411 -26.89 -12.92 27.23
CA ALA A 411 -26.63 -11.61 26.64
C ALA A 411 -25.41 -10.92 27.28
N SER A 412 -25.28 -10.99 28.59
CA SER A 412 -24.13 -10.46 29.32
C SER A 412 -22.81 -11.15 28.92
N GLU A 413 -22.81 -12.47 28.75
CA GLU A 413 -21.65 -13.24 28.29
C GLU A 413 -21.23 -12.81 26.86
N ILE A 414 -22.18 -12.79 25.92
CA ILE A 414 -21.95 -12.36 24.54
C ILE A 414 -21.36 -10.95 24.49
N LEU A 415 -22.04 -10.00 25.11
CA LEU A 415 -21.67 -8.58 25.05
C LEU A 415 -20.36 -8.29 25.78
N SER A 416 -20.05 -9.01 26.87
CA SER A 416 -18.75 -8.90 27.53
C SER A 416 -17.60 -9.36 26.64
N SER A 417 -17.77 -10.48 25.97
CA SER A 417 -16.76 -11.03 25.06
C SER A 417 -16.51 -10.09 23.87
N LEU A 418 -17.57 -9.64 23.21
CA LEU A 418 -17.46 -8.74 22.05
C LEU A 418 -16.92 -7.37 22.45
N ALA A 419 -17.36 -6.81 23.56
CA ALA A 419 -16.88 -5.51 24.02
C ALA A 419 -15.40 -5.55 24.43
N ARG A 420 -14.92 -6.63 25.07
CA ARG A 420 -13.50 -6.79 25.38
C ARG A 420 -12.63 -6.72 24.12
N GLN A 421 -13.03 -7.39 23.05
CA GLN A 421 -12.31 -7.37 21.78
C GLN A 421 -12.43 -6.01 21.07
N ALA A 422 -13.64 -5.46 20.99
CA ALA A 422 -13.94 -4.19 20.32
C ALA A 422 -13.24 -3.00 20.99
N TYR A 423 -13.27 -2.95 22.34
CA TYR A 423 -12.65 -1.87 23.12
C TYR A 423 -11.17 -2.13 23.42
N ARG A 424 -10.67 -3.33 23.04
CA ARG A 424 -9.24 -3.71 23.16
C ARG A 424 -8.71 -3.62 24.60
N ARG A 425 -9.60 -3.81 25.57
CA ARG A 425 -9.32 -3.77 27.02
C ARG A 425 -10.34 -4.59 27.79
N PRO A 426 -10.04 -4.99 29.04
CA PRO A 426 -11.05 -5.47 29.96
C PRO A 426 -12.18 -4.44 30.06
N ILE A 427 -13.43 -4.91 30.10
CA ILE A 427 -14.60 -4.05 30.28
C ILE A 427 -14.91 -3.87 31.75
N ASP A 428 -15.46 -2.73 32.10
CA ASP A 428 -15.96 -2.44 33.44
C ASP A 428 -17.49 -2.60 33.51
N GLU A 429 -18.02 -2.42 34.75
CA GLU A 429 -19.48 -2.52 34.99
C GLU A 429 -20.27 -1.44 34.24
N ALA A 430 -19.71 -0.28 33.96
CA ALA A 430 -20.37 0.80 33.24
C ALA A 430 -20.49 0.49 31.74
N ASP A 431 -19.44 -0.09 31.18
CA ASP A 431 -19.44 -0.58 29.79
C ASP A 431 -20.55 -1.61 29.59
N LEU A 432 -20.54 -2.66 30.42
CA LEU A 432 -21.52 -3.75 30.32
C LEU A 432 -22.96 -3.25 30.60
N ARG A 433 -23.14 -2.40 31.58
CA ARG A 433 -24.46 -1.81 31.90
C ARG A 433 -25.01 -1.05 30.70
N THR A 434 -24.19 -0.22 30.04
CA THR A 434 -24.58 0.52 28.84
C THR A 434 -25.05 -0.43 27.75
N LEU A 435 -24.33 -1.48 27.45
CA LEU A 435 -24.69 -2.44 26.39
C LEU A 435 -25.94 -3.23 26.78
N MET A 436 -26.10 -3.63 28.07
CA MET A 436 -27.29 -4.34 28.57
C MET A 436 -28.53 -3.47 28.55
N ASP A 437 -28.43 -2.16 28.75
CA ASP A 437 -29.58 -1.25 28.61
C ASP A 437 -30.10 -1.20 27.18
N PHE A 438 -29.18 -1.19 26.16
CA PHE A 438 -29.57 -1.30 24.77
C PHE A 438 -30.12 -2.69 24.43
N TYR A 439 -29.52 -3.75 24.97
CA TYR A 439 -30.05 -5.10 24.82
C TYR A 439 -31.51 -5.19 25.34
N ARG A 440 -31.78 -4.69 26.55
CA ARG A 440 -33.14 -4.68 27.14
C ARG A 440 -34.12 -3.87 26.29
N ALA A 441 -33.71 -2.72 25.76
CA ALA A 441 -34.55 -1.91 24.87
C ALA A 441 -34.94 -2.70 23.63
N GLY A 442 -33.95 -3.27 22.89
CA GLY A 442 -34.23 -4.06 21.70
C GLY A 442 -35.00 -5.35 21.97
N ARG A 443 -34.78 -5.99 23.17
CA ARG A 443 -35.51 -7.18 23.59
C ARG A 443 -36.98 -6.88 23.88
N ASN A 444 -37.28 -5.71 24.45
CA ASN A 444 -38.68 -5.30 24.75
C ASN A 444 -39.49 -5.08 23.47
N ASP A 445 -38.84 -4.58 22.42
CA ASP A 445 -39.48 -4.29 21.11
C ASP A 445 -39.46 -5.49 20.15
N GLY A 446 -38.74 -6.58 20.51
CA GLY A 446 -38.55 -7.72 19.61
C GLY A 446 -38.19 -9.04 20.31
N SER A 447 -37.10 -9.66 19.90
CA SER A 447 -36.58 -10.95 20.34
C SER A 447 -35.26 -10.82 21.09
N PHE A 448 -34.73 -11.95 21.61
CA PHE A 448 -33.35 -12.02 22.11
C PHE A 448 -32.35 -11.52 21.07
N ASP A 449 -32.46 -11.95 19.79
CA ASP A 449 -31.60 -11.55 18.70
C ASP A 449 -31.70 -10.03 18.42
N ALA A 450 -32.92 -9.46 18.49
CA ALA A 450 -33.12 -8.00 18.33
C ALA A 450 -32.47 -7.21 19.48
N GLY A 451 -32.48 -7.74 20.70
CA GLY A 451 -31.75 -7.18 21.85
C GLY A 451 -30.25 -7.15 21.60
N ILE A 452 -29.67 -8.26 21.17
CA ILE A 452 -28.22 -8.35 20.80
C ILE A 452 -27.89 -7.41 19.65
N GLN A 453 -28.75 -7.32 18.65
CA GLN A 453 -28.54 -6.39 17.51
C GLN A 453 -28.41 -4.94 17.96
N LEU A 454 -29.38 -4.45 18.78
CA LEU A 454 -29.35 -3.05 19.22
C LEU A 454 -28.13 -2.75 20.12
N ALA A 455 -27.72 -3.73 20.94
CA ALA A 455 -26.48 -3.63 21.73
C ALA A 455 -25.22 -3.60 20.82
N LEU A 456 -25.19 -4.39 19.73
CA LEU A 456 -24.10 -4.33 18.73
C LEU A 456 -24.05 -2.98 18.00
N GLU A 457 -25.22 -2.42 17.64
CA GLU A 457 -25.28 -1.07 17.05
C GLU A 457 -24.62 -0.04 17.98
N ARG A 458 -24.91 -0.12 19.30
CA ARG A 458 -24.30 0.76 20.30
C ARG A 458 -22.79 0.52 20.44
N LEU A 459 -22.35 -0.74 20.41
CA LEU A 459 -20.94 -1.11 20.50
C LEU A 459 -20.14 -0.55 19.34
N LEU A 460 -20.63 -0.70 18.10
CA LEU A 460 -19.93 -0.30 16.87
C LEU A 460 -19.84 1.23 16.67
N ILE A 461 -20.63 2.01 17.41
CA ILE A 461 -20.54 3.48 17.44
C ILE A 461 -19.85 4.02 18.70
N SER A 462 -19.40 3.12 19.59
CA SER A 462 -18.70 3.55 20.80
C SER A 462 -17.41 4.27 20.46
N PRO A 463 -17.08 5.38 21.16
CA PRO A 463 -15.73 5.96 21.03
C PRO A 463 -14.62 4.95 21.29
N ASP A 464 -14.81 4.00 22.22
CA ASP A 464 -13.84 2.95 22.52
C ASP A 464 -13.63 1.98 21.34
N PHE A 465 -14.61 1.83 20.44
CA PHE A 465 -14.44 1.08 19.19
C PHE A 465 -13.84 1.94 18.08
N LEU A 466 -14.42 3.14 17.85
CA LEU A 466 -14.08 4.00 16.71
C LEU A 466 -12.72 4.68 16.83
N PHE A 467 -12.19 4.82 18.05
CA PHE A 467 -10.92 5.48 18.31
C PHE A 467 -9.94 4.55 19.03
N ARG A 468 -8.68 4.65 18.67
CA ARG A 468 -7.56 4.21 19.50
C ARG A 468 -7.24 5.36 20.44
N VAL A 469 -7.49 5.19 21.71
CA VAL A 469 -7.26 6.24 22.70
C VAL A 469 -6.04 5.88 23.54
N GLU A 470 -5.10 6.81 23.64
CA GLU A 470 -3.94 6.71 24.49
C GLU A 470 -4.03 7.76 25.59
N HIS A 471 -4.17 7.32 26.83
CA HIS A 471 -4.36 8.20 27.99
C HIS A 471 -3.03 8.54 28.65
N ASP A 472 -2.80 9.83 28.90
CA ASP A 472 -1.70 10.22 29.78
C ASP A 472 -2.02 9.76 31.21
N PRO A 473 -1.10 9.06 31.90
CA PRO A 473 -1.31 8.64 33.28
C PRO A 473 -1.53 9.85 34.21
N VAL A 474 -2.46 9.73 35.14
CA VAL A 474 -2.88 10.84 36.01
C VAL A 474 -1.73 11.42 36.85
N ASP A 475 -0.75 10.58 37.19
CA ASP A 475 0.35 10.94 38.09
C ASP A 475 1.62 11.40 37.32
N VAL A 476 1.55 11.53 36.00
CA VAL A 476 2.71 11.93 35.18
C VAL A 476 2.71 13.43 34.97
N ALA A 477 3.84 14.08 35.32
CA ALA A 477 4.00 15.52 35.13
C ALA A 477 4.00 15.89 33.62
N PRO A 478 3.52 17.11 33.27
CA PRO A 478 3.55 17.60 31.90
C PRO A 478 4.93 17.50 31.26
N GLY A 479 4.98 17.06 29.99
CA GLY A 479 6.22 16.93 29.22
C GLY A 479 7.10 15.73 29.61
N THR A 480 6.64 14.84 30.48
CA THR A 480 7.38 13.64 30.92
C THR A 480 7.23 12.50 29.90
N VAL A 481 8.30 11.76 29.67
CA VAL A 481 8.31 10.54 28.84
C VAL A 481 7.91 9.35 29.69
N TYR A 482 6.93 8.58 29.24
CA TYR A 482 6.43 7.38 29.91
C TYR A 482 6.18 6.24 28.94
N ALA A 483 6.19 5.00 29.44
CA ALA A 483 5.85 3.82 28.64
C ALA A 483 4.34 3.71 28.46
N LEU A 484 3.89 3.35 27.26
CA LEU A 484 2.50 2.98 27.03
C LEU A 484 2.12 1.78 27.89
N SER A 485 0.85 1.67 28.23
CA SER A 485 0.32 0.42 28.82
C SER A 485 0.42 -0.74 27.82
N ASP A 486 0.46 -1.96 28.31
CA ASP A 486 0.49 -3.16 27.48
C ASP A 486 -0.71 -3.26 26.52
N LEU A 487 -1.88 -2.79 26.95
CA LEU A 487 -3.10 -2.77 26.12
C LEU A 487 -3.00 -1.74 25.00
N GLU A 488 -2.49 -0.54 25.27
CA GLU A 488 -2.23 0.46 24.24
C GLU A 488 -1.16 -0.03 23.26
N LEU A 489 -0.12 -0.71 23.76
CA LEU A 489 0.93 -1.31 22.94
C LEU A 489 0.39 -2.46 22.07
N ALA A 490 -0.51 -3.31 22.59
CA ALA A 490 -1.20 -4.34 21.82
C ALA A 490 -2.05 -3.73 20.70
N SER A 491 -2.76 -2.64 20.98
CA SER A 491 -3.54 -1.89 19.99
C SER A 491 -2.63 -1.31 18.92
N ARG A 492 -1.53 -0.63 19.27
CA ARG A 492 -0.56 -0.12 18.28
C ARG A 492 -0.01 -1.22 17.38
N LEU A 493 0.40 -2.35 17.99
CA LEU A 493 0.98 -3.47 17.26
C LEU A 493 -0.01 -4.08 16.26
N SER A 494 -1.27 -4.30 16.67
CA SER A 494 -2.27 -4.92 15.79
C SER A 494 -2.68 -3.99 14.65
N PHE A 495 -2.89 -2.70 14.90
CA PHE A 495 -3.19 -1.74 13.84
C PHE A 495 -2.00 -1.51 12.90
N PHE A 496 -0.79 -1.56 13.40
CA PHE A 496 0.41 -1.49 12.55
C PHE A 496 0.50 -2.69 11.60
N LEU A 497 0.37 -3.92 12.10
CA LEU A 497 0.65 -5.13 11.31
C LEU A 497 -0.57 -5.65 10.55
N TRP A 498 -1.77 -5.50 11.11
CA TRP A 498 -3.02 -6.05 10.56
C TRP A 498 -4.03 -4.98 10.14
N SER A 499 -3.78 -3.70 10.46
CA SER A 499 -4.77 -2.61 10.34
C SER A 499 -6.12 -3.03 10.96
N SER A 500 -6.09 -3.68 12.12
CA SER A 500 -7.25 -4.28 12.78
C SER A 500 -7.06 -4.37 14.29
N ILE A 501 -8.11 -4.77 14.99
CA ILE A 501 -8.09 -5.03 16.43
C ILE A 501 -7.16 -6.20 16.79
N PRO A 502 -6.59 -6.21 18.03
CA PRO A 502 -5.81 -7.33 18.53
C PRO A 502 -6.66 -8.58 18.67
N ASP A 503 -6.06 -9.75 18.42
CA ASP A 503 -6.70 -11.03 18.69
C ASP A 503 -6.66 -11.40 20.17
N ALA A 504 -7.39 -12.46 20.54
CA ALA A 504 -7.50 -12.89 21.92
C ALA A 504 -6.12 -13.21 22.55
N GLU A 505 -5.20 -13.83 21.78
CA GLU A 505 -3.86 -14.15 22.28
C GLU A 505 -3.07 -12.90 22.64
N LEU A 506 -3.08 -11.89 21.77
CA LEU A 506 -2.36 -10.62 22.01
C LEU A 506 -2.97 -9.86 23.18
N LEU A 507 -4.32 -9.83 23.30
CA LEU A 507 -5.00 -9.23 24.45
C LEU A 507 -4.66 -9.96 25.75
N ASP A 508 -4.67 -11.31 25.76
CA ASP A 508 -4.31 -12.10 26.94
C ASP A 508 -2.87 -11.86 27.42
N VAL A 509 -1.93 -11.66 26.48
CA VAL A 509 -0.53 -11.32 26.79
C VAL A 509 -0.47 -9.90 27.39
N ALA A 510 -1.20 -8.95 26.80
CA ALA A 510 -1.26 -7.56 27.27
C ALA A 510 -1.91 -7.43 28.66
N GLU A 511 -3.02 -8.12 28.90
CA GLU A 511 -3.70 -8.12 30.21
C GLU A 511 -2.85 -8.70 31.34
N ARG A 512 -1.93 -9.61 31.01
CA ARG A 512 -0.94 -10.12 31.97
C ARG A 512 0.27 -9.21 32.18
N GLY A 513 0.34 -8.06 31.49
CA GLY A 513 1.45 -7.12 31.61
C GLY A 513 2.78 -7.65 31.06
N MET A 514 2.74 -8.46 29.99
CA MET A 514 3.94 -9.14 29.45
C MET A 514 4.50 -8.49 28.20
N LEU A 515 3.81 -7.55 27.56
CA LEU A 515 4.26 -6.96 26.31
C LEU A 515 5.42 -5.97 26.48
N GLN A 516 5.69 -5.48 27.69
CA GLN A 516 6.87 -4.68 27.98
C GLN A 516 8.18 -5.46 27.89
N ASP A 517 8.13 -6.81 28.01
CA ASP A 517 9.29 -7.66 27.79
C ASP A 517 9.65 -7.67 26.28
N PRO A 518 10.86 -7.22 25.89
CA PRO A 518 11.27 -7.17 24.48
C PRO A 518 11.20 -8.52 23.77
N ALA A 519 11.48 -9.64 24.47
CA ALA A 519 11.43 -10.96 23.87
C ALA A 519 10.00 -11.41 23.58
N VAL A 520 9.06 -11.12 24.48
CA VAL A 520 7.62 -11.42 24.27
C VAL A 520 7.07 -10.54 23.16
N LEU A 521 7.42 -9.25 23.13
CA LEU A 521 7.00 -8.31 22.10
C LEU A 521 7.51 -8.76 20.71
N GLU A 522 8.77 -9.18 20.61
CA GLU A 522 9.33 -9.74 19.37
C GLU A 522 8.61 -11.02 18.96
N GLN A 523 8.34 -11.94 19.90
CA GLN A 523 7.63 -13.19 19.63
C GLN A 523 6.25 -12.90 19.02
N GLN A 524 5.47 -11.98 19.63
CA GLN A 524 4.15 -11.59 19.12
C GLN A 524 4.25 -10.92 17.76
N THR A 525 5.23 -10.03 17.55
CA THR A 525 5.48 -9.39 16.26
C THR A 525 5.74 -10.41 15.15
N ARG A 526 6.61 -11.41 15.40
CA ARG A 526 6.92 -12.46 14.42
C ARG A 526 5.72 -13.37 14.15
N ARG A 527 4.93 -13.72 15.19
CA ARG A 527 3.67 -14.46 15.05
C ARG A 527 2.70 -13.71 14.13
N MET A 528 2.53 -12.43 14.39
CA MET A 528 1.61 -11.59 13.64
C MET A 528 2.04 -11.35 12.20
N LEU A 529 3.34 -11.28 11.92
CA LEU A 529 3.86 -11.20 10.55
C LEU A 529 3.63 -12.51 9.75
N ALA A 530 3.63 -13.65 10.42
CA ALA A 530 3.32 -14.94 9.80
C ALA A 530 1.82 -15.18 9.57
N ASP A 531 0.94 -14.41 10.23
CA ASP A 531 -0.51 -14.50 10.08
C ASP A 531 -0.97 -13.91 8.73
N PRO A 532 -1.94 -14.51 8.03
CA PRO A 532 -2.48 -13.99 6.78
C PRO A 532 -2.98 -12.53 6.83
N ARG A 533 -3.42 -12.05 7.99
CA ARG A 533 -3.84 -10.66 8.21
C ARG A 533 -2.72 -9.64 7.98
N SER A 534 -1.45 -10.05 8.05
CA SER A 534 -0.29 -9.20 7.73
C SER A 534 -0.28 -8.70 6.28
N LYS A 535 -1.12 -9.28 5.40
CA LYS A 535 -1.39 -8.74 4.06
C LYS A 535 -1.88 -7.28 4.11
N ALA A 536 -2.44 -6.84 5.23
CA ALA A 536 -2.79 -5.45 5.45
C ALA A 536 -1.60 -4.48 5.30
N LEU A 537 -0.37 -4.90 5.67
CA LEU A 537 0.84 -4.10 5.42
C LEU A 537 1.07 -3.87 3.92
N VAL A 538 0.83 -4.88 3.07
CA VAL A 538 0.97 -4.72 1.63
C VAL A 538 -0.09 -3.75 1.10
N GLN A 539 -1.35 -3.96 1.44
CA GLN A 539 -2.48 -3.21 0.92
C GLN A 539 -2.53 -1.77 1.43
N ASN A 540 -2.24 -1.56 2.73
CA ASN A 540 -2.37 -0.26 3.36
C ASN A 540 -1.05 0.50 3.41
N PHE A 541 0.06 -0.10 3.87
CA PHE A 541 1.34 0.59 3.89
C PHE A 541 1.95 0.70 2.49
N ALA A 542 2.26 -0.44 1.83
CA ALA A 542 2.95 -0.39 0.54
C ALA A 542 2.07 0.23 -0.56
N GLY A 543 0.76 -0.04 -0.54
CA GLY A 543 -0.20 0.54 -1.47
C GLY A 543 -0.22 2.08 -1.46
N GLN A 544 -0.03 2.69 -0.28
CA GLN A 544 0.06 4.14 -0.12
C GLN A 544 1.47 4.66 -0.39
N TRP A 545 2.49 4.07 0.25
CA TRP A 545 3.88 4.47 0.07
C TRP A 545 4.30 4.50 -1.41
N LEU A 546 3.91 3.49 -2.18
CA LEU A 546 4.23 3.35 -3.60
C LEU A 546 3.24 4.07 -4.54
N TYR A 547 2.21 4.73 -4.00
CA TYR A 547 1.13 5.41 -4.73
C TYR A 547 0.24 4.48 -5.57
N LEU A 548 0.17 3.19 -5.24
CA LEU A 548 -0.61 2.21 -6.00
C LEU A 548 -2.12 2.50 -5.99
N ARG A 549 -2.63 3.12 -4.93
CA ARG A 549 -4.03 3.53 -4.83
C ARG A 549 -4.42 4.52 -5.93
N ASN A 550 -3.47 5.35 -6.39
CA ASN A 550 -3.69 6.31 -7.48
C ASN A 550 -3.88 5.63 -8.83
N LEU A 551 -3.49 4.35 -8.98
CA LEU A 551 -3.64 3.61 -10.23
C LEU A 551 -5.11 3.55 -10.70
N ARG A 552 -6.08 3.57 -9.77
CA ARG A 552 -7.52 3.59 -10.08
C ARG A 552 -7.96 4.90 -10.76
N SER A 553 -7.31 6.02 -10.44
CA SER A 553 -7.66 7.35 -10.96
C SER A 553 -6.89 7.75 -12.21
N VAL A 554 -5.82 7.03 -12.56
CA VAL A 554 -5.05 7.29 -13.78
C VAL A 554 -5.82 6.75 -14.99
N VAL A 555 -6.12 7.61 -15.95
CA VAL A 555 -6.80 7.24 -17.20
C VAL A 555 -5.85 7.55 -18.37
N PRO A 556 -5.07 6.57 -18.86
CA PRO A 556 -4.25 6.76 -20.04
C PRO A 556 -5.11 7.10 -21.27
N ASP A 557 -4.58 7.93 -22.14
CA ASP A 557 -5.26 8.35 -23.36
C ASP A 557 -5.47 7.16 -24.30
N ALA A 558 -6.72 6.84 -24.61
CA ALA A 558 -7.07 5.65 -25.39
C ALA A 558 -6.59 5.71 -26.85
N VAL A 559 -6.32 6.90 -27.40
CA VAL A 559 -5.76 7.06 -28.75
C VAL A 559 -4.27 6.76 -28.77
N THR A 560 -3.57 7.21 -27.73
CA THR A 560 -2.13 7.02 -27.58
C THR A 560 -1.78 5.61 -27.11
N PHE A 561 -2.61 5.06 -26.21
CA PHE A 561 -2.38 3.76 -25.56
C PHE A 561 -3.62 2.85 -25.71
N PRO A 562 -3.98 2.46 -26.92
CA PRO A 562 -5.19 1.65 -27.18
C PRO A 562 -5.14 0.26 -26.54
N GLU A 563 -3.95 -0.22 -26.18
CA GLU A 563 -3.75 -1.49 -25.48
C GLU A 563 -3.97 -1.42 -23.97
N PHE A 564 -4.19 -0.22 -23.37
CA PHE A 564 -4.48 -0.10 -21.97
C PHE A 564 -5.96 -0.40 -21.69
N ASP A 565 -6.19 -1.38 -20.84
CA ASP A 565 -7.52 -1.83 -20.42
C ASP A 565 -7.58 -2.07 -18.91
N GLU A 566 -8.76 -2.35 -18.36
CA GLU A 566 -8.92 -2.61 -16.92
C GLU A 566 -8.23 -3.92 -16.49
N ASN A 567 -8.08 -4.90 -17.38
CA ASN A 567 -7.33 -6.13 -17.09
C ASN A 567 -5.85 -5.82 -16.87
N LEU A 568 -5.26 -4.91 -17.65
CA LEU A 568 -3.87 -4.50 -17.50
C LEU A 568 -3.69 -3.66 -16.22
N ARG A 569 -4.64 -2.75 -15.92
CA ARG A 569 -4.65 -1.98 -14.68
C ARG A 569 -4.64 -2.88 -13.46
N GLU A 570 -5.54 -3.86 -13.43
CA GLU A 570 -5.65 -4.81 -12.33
C GLU A 570 -4.41 -5.72 -12.27
N ALA A 571 -3.87 -6.11 -13.44
CA ALA A 571 -2.63 -6.88 -13.49
C ALA A 571 -1.43 -6.12 -12.92
N PHE A 572 -1.31 -4.83 -13.17
CA PHE A 572 -0.28 -3.97 -12.56
C PHE A 572 -0.40 -3.90 -11.05
N ARG A 573 -1.64 -3.79 -10.54
CA ARG A 573 -1.88 -3.76 -9.09
C ARG A 573 -1.49 -5.09 -8.45
N GLN A 574 -1.99 -6.20 -9.01
CA GLN A 574 -1.73 -7.55 -8.48
C GLN A 574 -0.24 -7.93 -8.56
N GLU A 575 0.47 -7.54 -9.63
CA GLU A 575 1.91 -7.75 -9.74
C GLU A 575 2.63 -7.20 -8.53
N THR A 576 2.38 -5.91 -8.22
CA THR A 576 3.09 -5.22 -7.15
C THR A 576 2.67 -5.73 -5.77
N ASP A 577 1.38 -5.99 -5.56
CA ASP A 577 0.86 -6.55 -4.30
C ASP A 577 1.52 -7.91 -4.01
N LEU A 578 1.51 -8.84 -4.97
CA LEU A 578 2.12 -10.17 -4.82
C LEU A 578 3.64 -10.10 -4.68
N PHE A 579 4.28 -9.17 -5.37
CA PHE A 579 5.72 -8.97 -5.29
C PHE A 579 6.13 -8.52 -3.88
N VAL A 580 5.49 -7.47 -3.34
CA VAL A 580 5.78 -6.97 -1.99
C VAL A 580 5.38 -8.01 -0.93
N GLU A 581 4.22 -8.67 -1.09
CA GLU A 581 3.78 -9.75 -0.21
C GLU A 581 4.82 -10.88 -0.14
N SER A 582 5.40 -11.27 -1.29
CA SER A 582 6.43 -12.32 -1.31
C SER A 582 7.69 -11.93 -0.54
N LEU A 583 8.11 -10.66 -0.61
CA LEU A 583 9.29 -10.18 0.11
C LEU A 583 9.08 -10.14 1.63
N ILE A 584 7.90 -9.74 2.07
CA ILE A 584 7.55 -9.68 3.51
C ILE A 584 7.38 -11.10 4.07
N ARG A 585 6.62 -11.96 3.38
CA ARG A 585 6.33 -13.34 3.82
C ARG A 585 7.58 -14.23 3.88
N ASP A 586 8.46 -14.10 2.87
CA ASP A 586 9.71 -14.85 2.79
C ASP A 586 10.81 -14.21 3.65
N ASP A 587 10.49 -13.16 4.40
CA ASP A 587 11.41 -12.37 5.23
C ASP A 587 12.70 -11.99 4.50
N ARG A 588 12.57 -11.47 3.30
CA ARG A 588 13.69 -11.07 2.45
C ARG A 588 14.22 -9.69 2.84
N SER A 589 15.32 -9.30 2.19
CA SER A 589 15.85 -7.94 2.33
C SER A 589 14.91 -6.91 1.72
N VAL A 590 14.76 -5.73 2.34
CA VAL A 590 14.07 -4.59 1.70
C VAL A 590 14.78 -4.14 0.43
N LEU A 591 16.09 -4.42 0.29
CA LEU A 591 16.87 -4.13 -0.91
C LEU A 591 16.38 -4.93 -2.13
N ASP A 592 15.72 -6.05 -1.90
CA ASP A 592 15.15 -6.88 -2.94
C ASP A 592 13.98 -6.20 -3.68
N LEU A 593 13.39 -5.16 -3.09
CA LEU A 593 12.47 -4.28 -3.83
C LEU A 593 13.11 -3.69 -5.10
N LEU A 594 14.43 -3.47 -5.08
CA LEU A 594 15.18 -2.92 -6.20
C LEU A 594 15.95 -3.99 -6.97
N GLY A 595 16.36 -5.07 -6.33
CA GLY A 595 17.41 -5.97 -6.81
C GLY A 595 16.98 -7.34 -7.31
N THR A 596 15.70 -7.69 -7.28
CA THR A 596 15.24 -9.01 -7.71
C THR A 596 15.19 -9.19 -9.23
N ASP A 597 15.30 -10.46 -9.63
CA ASP A 597 15.22 -10.93 -11.01
C ASP A 597 13.94 -11.75 -11.29
N TYR A 598 12.87 -11.53 -10.50
CA TYR A 598 11.57 -12.15 -10.72
C TYR A 598 10.44 -11.12 -10.59
N THR A 599 9.31 -11.46 -11.15
CA THR A 599 8.03 -10.76 -10.94
C THR A 599 6.88 -11.75 -10.83
N PHE A 600 5.66 -11.25 -10.64
CA PHE A 600 4.43 -12.03 -10.74
C PHE A 600 3.64 -11.59 -11.96
N ALA A 601 3.28 -12.52 -12.81
CA ALA A 601 2.56 -12.23 -14.04
C ALA A 601 1.49 -13.28 -14.35
N ASN A 602 0.39 -12.82 -14.94
CA ASN A 602 -0.54 -13.59 -15.73
C ASN A 602 -0.24 -13.39 -17.22
N GLU A 603 -1.00 -14.03 -18.11
CA GLU A 603 -0.83 -13.90 -19.56
C GLU A 603 -0.91 -12.45 -20.02
N ARG A 604 -1.91 -11.69 -19.56
CA ARG A 604 -2.12 -10.28 -19.94
C ARG A 604 -0.91 -9.40 -19.65
N LEU A 605 -0.32 -9.56 -18.47
CA LEU A 605 0.86 -8.79 -18.07
C LEU A 605 2.12 -9.27 -18.79
N ALA A 606 2.26 -10.57 -18.94
CA ALA A 606 3.38 -11.18 -19.64
C ALA A 606 3.46 -10.73 -21.10
N GLU A 607 2.31 -10.69 -21.79
CA GLU A 607 2.19 -10.15 -23.15
C GLU A 607 2.64 -8.68 -23.20
N HIS A 608 2.17 -7.84 -22.26
CA HIS A 608 2.54 -6.43 -22.18
C HIS A 608 4.03 -6.23 -21.96
N TYR A 609 4.67 -7.07 -21.17
CA TYR A 609 6.10 -7.01 -20.87
C TYR A 609 6.99 -7.73 -21.89
N GLY A 610 6.39 -8.54 -22.76
CA GLY A 610 7.12 -9.42 -23.68
C GLY A 610 7.77 -10.62 -22.99
N ILE A 611 7.16 -11.13 -21.91
CA ILE A 611 7.59 -12.32 -21.17
C ILE A 611 6.99 -13.56 -21.85
N PRO A 612 7.80 -14.50 -22.39
CA PRO A 612 7.26 -15.68 -23.05
C PRO A 612 6.80 -16.78 -22.06
N GLY A 613 5.91 -17.66 -22.51
CA GLY A 613 5.57 -18.91 -21.82
C GLY A 613 4.65 -18.76 -20.61
N VAL A 614 3.99 -17.63 -20.45
CA VAL A 614 2.97 -17.40 -19.41
C VAL A 614 1.60 -17.35 -20.06
N TYR A 615 0.71 -18.28 -19.66
CA TYR A 615 -0.63 -18.41 -20.23
C TYR A 615 -1.70 -18.43 -19.14
N GLY A 616 -2.88 -17.89 -19.45
CA GLY A 616 -4.04 -17.87 -18.60
C GLY A 616 -4.03 -16.73 -17.57
N SER A 617 -5.16 -16.55 -16.90
CA SER A 617 -5.41 -15.43 -15.97
C SER A 617 -4.73 -15.55 -14.63
N HIS A 618 -4.28 -16.74 -14.24
CA HIS A 618 -3.66 -16.98 -12.93
C HIS A 618 -2.28 -16.36 -12.83
N PHE A 619 -2.04 -15.59 -11.76
CA PHE A 619 -0.73 -15.02 -11.45
C PHE A 619 0.23 -16.08 -10.91
N ARG A 620 1.45 -16.06 -11.41
CA ARG A 620 2.54 -16.94 -10.97
C ARG A 620 3.83 -16.17 -10.89
N ARG A 621 4.73 -16.63 -10.02
CA ARG A 621 6.09 -16.10 -9.96
C ARG A 621 6.83 -16.49 -11.25
N VAL A 622 7.40 -15.51 -11.93
CA VAL A 622 8.12 -15.67 -13.18
C VAL A 622 9.54 -15.17 -13.00
N GLN A 623 10.51 -16.04 -13.30
CA GLN A 623 11.92 -15.66 -13.32
C GLN A 623 12.21 -14.84 -14.57
N LEU A 624 12.86 -13.69 -14.37
CA LEU A 624 13.30 -12.81 -15.46
C LEU A 624 14.74 -13.15 -15.82
N GLU A 625 15.01 -13.32 -17.11
CA GLU A 625 16.33 -13.71 -17.61
C GLU A 625 16.86 -12.70 -18.64
N GLY A 626 18.20 -12.60 -18.74
CA GLY A 626 18.86 -11.75 -19.73
C GLY A 626 18.37 -10.31 -19.74
N ASP A 627 18.05 -9.80 -20.91
CA ASP A 627 17.55 -8.43 -21.11
C ASP A 627 16.29 -8.10 -20.30
N LEU A 628 15.41 -9.08 -20.07
CA LEU A 628 14.21 -8.89 -19.26
C LEU A 628 14.55 -8.62 -17.79
N ALA A 629 15.50 -9.33 -17.22
CA ALA A 629 15.99 -9.07 -15.86
C ALA A 629 16.62 -7.69 -15.74
N GLU A 630 17.37 -7.28 -16.75
CA GLU A 630 17.97 -5.95 -16.78
C GLU A 630 16.95 -4.83 -16.87
N ARG A 631 15.88 -5.02 -17.65
CA ARG A 631 14.81 -4.04 -17.84
C ARG A 631 13.80 -4.07 -16.71
N ARG A 632 13.31 -5.24 -16.30
CA ARG A 632 12.12 -5.39 -15.44
C ARG A 632 12.40 -5.74 -13.98
N GLY A 633 13.65 -6.03 -13.59
CA GLY A 633 13.96 -6.42 -12.22
C GLY A 633 13.58 -5.36 -11.20
N GLY A 634 12.95 -5.78 -10.09
CA GLY A 634 12.51 -4.91 -9.01
C GLY A 634 11.33 -3.97 -9.37
N ILE A 635 10.90 -3.17 -8.41
CA ILE A 635 9.69 -2.32 -8.54
C ILE A 635 9.81 -1.22 -9.60
N LEU A 636 11.03 -0.73 -9.90
CA LEU A 636 11.24 0.32 -10.90
C LEU A 636 10.86 -0.10 -12.32
N GLY A 637 10.79 -1.41 -12.60
CA GLY A 637 10.38 -1.96 -13.87
C GLY A 637 8.90 -2.32 -13.94
N GLN A 638 8.12 -2.14 -12.88
CA GLN A 638 6.70 -2.53 -12.83
C GLN A 638 5.80 -1.46 -13.44
N GLY A 639 4.79 -1.92 -14.18
CA GLY A 639 3.84 -1.07 -14.88
C GLY A 639 3.02 -0.17 -13.96
N SER A 640 2.68 -0.65 -12.78
CA SER A 640 1.97 0.12 -11.76
C SER A 640 2.68 1.45 -11.44
N LEU A 641 3.97 1.36 -11.08
CA LEU A 641 4.78 2.51 -10.73
C LEU A 641 4.98 3.47 -11.91
N LEU A 642 5.30 2.90 -13.07
CA LEU A 642 5.56 3.68 -14.28
C LEU A 642 4.31 4.43 -14.76
N THR A 643 3.12 3.86 -14.52
CA THR A 643 1.85 4.47 -14.89
C THR A 643 1.45 5.59 -13.93
N VAL A 644 1.54 5.37 -12.61
CA VAL A 644 1.18 6.42 -11.62
C VAL A 644 2.16 7.60 -11.61
N THR A 645 3.32 7.46 -12.22
CA THR A 645 4.33 8.51 -12.38
C THR A 645 4.38 9.10 -13.79
N SER A 646 3.31 8.96 -14.55
CA SER A 646 3.18 9.49 -15.91
C SER A 646 1.92 10.37 -16.04
N TYR A 647 1.83 11.11 -17.14
CA TYR A 647 0.60 11.78 -17.56
C TYR A 647 -0.24 10.85 -18.44
N ALA A 648 -1.50 11.21 -18.65
CA ALA A 648 -2.41 10.40 -19.46
C ALA A 648 -1.88 10.10 -20.87
N ASN A 649 -1.22 11.03 -21.52
CA ASN A 649 -0.78 10.93 -22.91
C ASN A 649 0.76 10.87 -23.11
N ARG A 650 1.55 10.97 -22.03
CA ARG A 650 3.02 11.00 -22.11
C ARG A 650 3.71 10.64 -20.83
N THR A 651 4.97 10.29 -20.90
CA THR A 651 5.88 10.12 -19.74
C THR A 651 6.21 11.47 -19.09
N SER A 652 6.68 11.40 -17.84
CA SER A 652 7.22 12.54 -17.13
C SER A 652 8.48 12.17 -16.36
N PRO A 653 9.68 12.46 -16.92
CA PRO A 653 10.93 12.28 -16.18
C PRO A 653 10.92 13.01 -14.83
N VAL A 654 10.29 14.18 -14.77
CA VAL A 654 10.17 14.98 -13.54
C VAL A 654 9.38 14.23 -12.48
N LEU A 655 8.19 13.69 -12.79
CA LEU A 655 7.38 12.92 -11.84
C LEU A 655 8.08 11.63 -11.41
N ARG A 656 8.69 10.91 -12.35
CA ARG A 656 9.47 9.69 -12.07
C ARG A 656 10.67 9.98 -11.16
N GLY A 657 11.44 11.03 -11.48
CA GLY A 657 12.57 11.47 -10.68
C GLY A 657 12.18 11.95 -9.29
N LYS A 658 11.09 12.74 -9.20
CA LYS A 658 10.51 13.16 -7.92
C LYS A 658 10.10 11.96 -7.09
N TRP A 659 9.45 10.98 -7.70
CA TRP A 659 9.02 9.76 -7.00
C TRP A 659 10.21 8.98 -6.44
N VAL A 660 11.29 8.79 -7.22
CA VAL A 660 12.52 8.13 -6.75
C VAL A 660 13.16 8.90 -5.59
N LEU A 661 13.27 10.23 -5.70
CA LEU A 661 13.81 11.07 -4.62
C LEU A 661 12.96 10.95 -3.34
N THR A 662 11.64 10.98 -3.47
CA THR A 662 10.73 10.99 -2.31
C THR A 662 10.60 9.62 -1.66
N ASN A 663 10.37 8.57 -2.47
CA ASN A 663 9.96 7.26 -1.94
C ASN A 663 11.11 6.27 -1.81
N ILE A 664 12.20 6.45 -2.57
CA ILE A 664 13.38 5.58 -2.50
C ILE A 664 14.51 6.23 -1.71
N LEU A 665 14.79 7.50 -1.96
CA LEU A 665 15.93 8.20 -1.34
C LEU A 665 15.54 9.07 -0.13
N GLY A 666 14.26 9.23 0.18
CA GLY A 666 13.79 10.01 1.35
C GLY A 666 14.15 11.50 1.30
N THR A 667 14.33 12.06 0.11
CA THR A 667 14.79 13.42 -0.11
C THR A 667 13.88 14.18 -1.06
N PRO A 668 12.62 14.44 -0.66
CA PRO A 668 11.66 15.11 -1.53
C PRO A 668 12.21 16.47 -1.98
N PRO A 669 12.00 16.85 -3.27
CA PRO A 669 12.32 18.19 -3.72
C PRO A 669 11.36 19.20 -3.06
N PRO A 670 11.75 20.48 -2.90
CA PRO A 670 10.83 21.50 -2.42
C PRO A 670 9.64 21.66 -3.41
N PRO A 671 8.51 22.21 -2.94
CA PRO A 671 7.41 22.50 -3.82
C PRO A 671 7.86 23.46 -4.94
N PRO A 672 7.33 23.29 -6.17
CA PRO A 672 7.66 24.18 -7.28
C PRO A 672 7.18 25.62 -6.98
N PRO A 673 7.84 26.65 -7.54
CA PRO A 673 7.30 28.01 -7.52
C PRO A 673 5.89 28.06 -8.14
N ALA A 674 5.10 29.07 -7.75
CA ALA A 674 3.70 29.20 -8.21
C ALA A 674 3.56 29.39 -9.74
N ASP A 675 4.53 30.04 -10.36
CA ASP A 675 4.50 30.41 -11.78
C ASP A 675 5.59 29.66 -12.57
N VAL A 676 5.53 28.35 -12.62
CA VAL A 676 6.45 27.56 -13.48
C VAL A 676 5.90 27.48 -14.89
N PRO A 677 6.60 27.97 -15.90
CA PRO A 677 6.17 27.85 -17.29
C PRO A 677 6.20 26.37 -17.75
N ASP A 678 5.25 26.02 -18.61
CA ASP A 678 5.25 24.70 -19.25
C ASP A 678 6.51 24.51 -20.11
N LEU A 679 6.97 23.28 -20.22
CA LEU A 679 8.04 22.93 -21.15
C LEU A 679 7.57 23.20 -22.58
N PRO A 680 8.34 23.94 -23.40
CA PRO A 680 7.99 24.22 -24.79
C PRO A 680 7.88 22.92 -25.59
N ASP A 681 6.93 22.85 -26.51
CA ASP A 681 6.72 21.63 -27.34
C ASP A 681 7.82 21.40 -28.37
N ARG A 682 8.59 22.43 -28.69
CA ARG A 682 9.70 22.42 -29.69
C ARG A 682 10.95 23.07 -29.12
N GLY A 683 12.10 22.76 -29.71
CA GLY A 683 13.34 23.46 -29.42
C GLY A 683 13.29 24.92 -29.87
N GLU A 684 14.26 25.74 -29.46
CA GLU A 684 14.35 27.16 -29.79
C GLU A 684 14.42 27.41 -31.31
N ASP A 685 14.96 26.44 -32.05
CA ASP A 685 15.04 26.44 -33.52
C ASP A 685 13.73 26.04 -34.23
N GLY A 686 12.65 25.79 -33.46
CA GLY A 686 11.36 25.33 -33.96
C GLY A 686 11.33 23.88 -34.44
N GLN A 687 12.44 23.15 -34.35
CA GLN A 687 12.54 21.73 -34.72
C GLN A 687 12.02 20.80 -33.61
N PRO A 688 11.64 19.55 -33.95
CA PRO A 688 11.34 18.54 -32.94
C PRO A 688 12.56 18.34 -32.03
N ALA A 689 12.36 18.50 -30.70
CA ALA A 689 13.39 18.28 -29.71
C ALA A 689 12.98 17.11 -28.81
N THR A 690 13.98 16.36 -28.31
CA THR A 690 13.70 15.31 -27.34
C THR A 690 13.21 15.92 -26.02
N VAL A 691 12.55 15.12 -25.19
CA VAL A 691 12.17 15.57 -23.82
C VAL A 691 13.42 16.01 -23.04
N ARG A 692 14.54 15.32 -23.24
CA ARG A 692 15.84 15.66 -22.63
C ARG A 692 16.32 17.05 -23.06
N ASP A 693 16.32 17.36 -24.34
CA ASP A 693 16.80 18.64 -24.85
C ASP A 693 16.00 19.81 -24.26
N ARG A 694 14.68 19.66 -24.22
CA ARG A 694 13.76 20.64 -23.61
C ARG A 694 13.99 20.83 -22.11
N MET A 695 14.30 19.73 -21.39
CA MET A 695 14.63 19.79 -19.96
C MET A 695 16.01 20.41 -19.71
N ILE A 696 16.99 20.20 -20.59
CA ILE A 696 18.29 20.86 -20.53
C ILE A 696 18.11 22.38 -20.68
N GLN A 697 17.36 22.83 -21.68
CA GLN A 697 17.02 24.20 -21.89
C GLN A 697 16.31 24.81 -20.66
N HIS A 698 15.34 24.14 -20.10
CA HIS A 698 14.63 24.61 -18.89
C HIS A 698 15.57 24.77 -17.68
N ARG A 699 16.62 23.95 -17.57
CA ARG A 699 17.63 24.00 -16.51
C ARG A 699 18.71 25.09 -16.69
N GLU A 700 18.72 25.82 -17.79
CA GLU A 700 19.60 26.99 -17.95
C GLU A 700 19.28 28.06 -16.91
N ASP A 701 18.03 28.12 -16.42
CA ASP A 701 17.69 28.95 -15.28
C ASP A 701 18.21 28.31 -13.97
N PRO A 702 19.08 29.01 -13.22
CA PRO A 702 19.65 28.49 -11.98
C PRO A 702 18.60 28.13 -10.89
N VAL A 703 17.45 28.82 -10.89
CA VAL A 703 16.34 28.53 -9.94
C VAL A 703 15.72 27.18 -10.26
N CYS A 704 15.50 26.88 -11.54
CA CYS A 704 14.99 25.60 -12.01
C CYS A 704 16.02 24.48 -11.79
N ALA A 705 17.28 24.75 -12.13
CA ALA A 705 18.38 23.79 -11.98
C ALA A 705 18.55 23.24 -10.56
N ALA A 706 18.30 24.06 -9.54
CA ALA A 706 18.45 23.66 -8.14
C ALA A 706 17.58 22.45 -7.74
N CYS A 707 16.38 22.32 -8.33
CA CYS A 707 15.48 21.17 -8.11
C CYS A 707 15.69 20.07 -9.16
N HIS A 708 15.90 20.46 -10.43
CA HIS A 708 15.93 19.54 -11.55
C HIS A 708 17.24 18.75 -11.67
N ALA A 709 18.39 19.34 -11.28
CA ALA A 709 19.68 18.67 -11.39
C ALA A 709 19.78 17.31 -10.63
N PRO A 710 19.29 17.17 -9.40
CA PRO A 710 19.25 15.86 -8.72
C PRO A 710 18.09 14.97 -9.15
N MET A 711 17.02 15.53 -9.73
CA MET A 711 15.76 14.82 -10.00
C MET A 711 15.69 14.26 -11.40
N ASP A 712 15.98 15.07 -12.41
CA ASP A 712 15.80 14.72 -13.82
C ASP A 712 16.62 13.50 -14.27
N PRO A 713 17.90 13.34 -13.87
CA PRO A 713 18.69 12.17 -14.29
C PRO A 713 18.06 10.85 -13.87
N LEU A 714 17.42 10.82 -12.67
CA LEU A 714 16.75 9.63 -12.14
C LEU A 714 15.53 9.25 -12.98
N GLY A 715 14.75 10.25 -13.40
CA GLY A 715 13.58 10.01 -14.24
C GLY A 715 13.92 9.72 -15.70
N LEU A 716 14.94 10.37 -16.25
CA LEU A 716 15.43 10.13 -17.62
C LEU A 716 15.94 8.70 -17.81
N ALA A 717 16.51 8.08 -16.78
CA ALA A 717 16.90 6.67 -16.81
C ALA A 717 15.73 5.70 -17.01
N LEU A 718 14.50 6.15 -16.77
CA LEU A 718 13.28 5.35 -16.96
C LEU A 718 12.52 5.70 -18.25
N GLU A 719 13.06 6.54 -19.13
CA GLU A 719 12.38 6.97 -20.37
C GLU A 719 12.23 5.88 -21.43
N ASN A 720 12.97 4.79 -21.32
CA ASN A 720 12.73 3.60 -22.13
C ASN A 720 11.37 2.93 -21.84
N TYR A 721 10.67 3.33 -20.79
CA TYR A 721 9.28 2.94 -20.56
C TYR A 721 8.35 4.07 -20.99
N ASP A 722 7.29 3.74 -21.71
CA ASP A 722 6.22 4.69 -22.02
C ASP A 722 5.33 4.98 -20.79
N ALA A 723 4.22 5.67 -20.99
CA ALA A 723 3.34 6.05 -19.88
C ALA A 723 2.55 4.89 -19.26
N ILE A 724 2.47 3.74 -19.93
CA ILE A 724 1.86 2.52 -19.41
C ILE A 724 2.91 1.42 -19.12
N GLY A 725 4.17 1.82 -18.98
CA GLY A 725 5.25 0.92 -18.64
C GLY A 725 5.72 -0.02 -19.75
N ARG A 726 5.30 0.16 -21.01
CA ARG A 726 5.79 -0.64 -22.13
C ARG A 726 7.19 -0.19 -22.54
N TRP A 727 8.06 -1.15 -22.86
CA TRP A 727 9.41 -0.85 -23.29
C TRP A 727 9.47 -0.26 -24.70
N ARG A 728 10.25 0.83 -24.88
CA ARG A 728 10.48 1.50 -26.17
C ARG A 728 11.93 1.94 -26.32
N SER A 729 12.42 1.99 -27.55
CA SER A 729 13.76 2.52 -27.89
C SER A 729 13.71 3.91 -28.53
N THR A 730 12.53 4.34 -28.99
CA THR A 730 12.30 5.64 -29.62
C THR A 730 11.21 6.41 -28.88
N GLY A 731 11.37 7.73 -28.83
CA GLY A 731 10.43 8.68 -28.23
C GLY A 731 9.57 9.41 -29.26
N GLN A 732 9.17 10.65 -28.94
CA GLN A 732 8.43 11.53 -29.84
C GLN A 732 9.21 11.75 -31.15
N ALA A 733 8.51 11.91 -32.26
CA ALA A 733 9.06 12.10 -33.60
C ALA A 733 10.06 10.98 -34.03
N ASN A 734 9.94 9.78 -33.46
CA ASN A 734 10.83 8.64 -33.75
C ASN A 734 12.32 8.87 -33.39
N LEU A 735 12.61 9.83 -32.52
CA LEU A 735 13.96 10.11 -32.05
C LEU A 735 14.40 9.03 -31.07
N ALA A 736 15.68 8.62 -31.14
CA ALA A 736 16.24 7.65 -30.19
C ALA A 736 16.20 8.20 -28.75
N ILE A 737 15.86 7.33 -27.80
CA ILE A 737 15.83 7.68 -26.38
C ILE A 737 17.24 7.59 -25.82
N ASP A 738 17.72 8.69 -25.25
CA ASP A 738 18.90 8.72 -24.41
C ASP A 738 18.48 8.60 -22.94
N ALA A 739 18.67 7.42 -22.36
CA ALA A 739 18.37 7.10 -20.97
C ALA A 739 19.58 7.28 -20.03
N SER A 740 20.62 8.04 -20.45
CA SER A 740 21.76 8.35 -19.59
C SER A 740 21.33 9.28 -18.44
N GLY A 741 21.98 9.18 -17.31
CA GLY A 741 21.83 10.07 -16.17
C GLY A 741 23.20 10.43 -15.59
N GLN A 742 23.35 11.66 -15.12
CA GLN A 742 24.53 12.10 -14.37
C GLN A 742 24.07 12.84 -13.11
N MET A 743 24.43 12.29 -11.96
CA MET A 743 24.14 12.93 -10.67
C MET A 743 25.00 14.17 -10.45
N PRO A 744 24.59 15.11 -9.58
CA PRO A 744 25.36 16.33 -9.30
C PRO A 744 26.81 16.10 -8.81
N ASN A 745 27.13 14.93 -8.28
CA ASN A 745 28.47 14.54 -7.87
C ASN A 745 29.32 13.94 -9.02
N GLY A 746 28.79 13.93 -10.26
CA GLY A 746 29.46 13.39 -11.42
C GLY A 746 29.26 11.90 -11.67
N THR A 747 28.54 11.17 -10.81
CA THR A 747 28.25 9.75 -11.01
C THR A 747 27.37 9.56 -12.24
N GLU A 748 27.85 8.81 -13.22
CA GLU A 748 27.12 8.49 -14.44
C GLU A 748 26.46 7.11 -14.36
N PHE A 749 25.29 6.97 -14.98
CA PHE A 749 24.55 5.71 -15.08
C PHE A 749 23.67 5.71 -16.34
N TYR A 750 23.22 4.53 -16.76
CA TYR A 750 22.44 4.38 -17.97
C TYR A 750 21.27 3.41 -17.77
N GLY A 751 20.08 3.88 -18.10
CA GLY A 751 18.84 3.11 -18.09
C GLY A 751 18.43 2.55 -16.71
N PRO A 752 17.39 1.71 -16.67
CA PRO A 752 16.85 1.17 -15.39
C PRO A 752 17.87 0.36 -14.60
N ARG A 753 18.73 -0.43 -15.29
CA ARG A 753 19.81 -1.19 -14.64
C ARG A 753 20.82 -0.28 -13.94
N GLY A 754 21.30 0.75 -14.65
CA GLY A 754 22.23 1.71 -14.06
C GLY A 754 21.64 2.45 -12.87
N LEU A 755 20.37 2.85 -12.97
CA LEU A 755 19.65 3.47 -11.88
C LEU A 755 19.54 2.52 -10.66
N ARG A 756 19.18 1.24 -10.86
CA ARG A 756 19.13 0.25 -9.77
C ARG A 756 20.48 0.09 -9.08
N THR A 757 21.57 -0.01 -9.86
CA THR A 757 22.92 -0.11 -9.32
C THR A 757 23.26 1.11 -8.45
N LEU A 758 23.00 2.32 -8.94
CA LEU A 758 23.18 3.56 -8.17
C LEU A 758 22.38 3.57 -6.85
N LEU A 759 21.14 3.10 -6.87
CA LEU A 759 20.29 3.05 -5.67
C LEU A 759 20.76 1.98 -4.67
N LEU A 760 21.22 0.83 -5.17
CA LEU A 760 21.77 -0.25 -4.32
C LEU A 760 23.13 0.10 -3.73
N GLU A 761 23.94 0.93 -4.37
CA GLU A 761 25.12 1.53 -3.77
C GLU A 761 24.79 2.43 -2.59
N ARG A 762 23.59 3.04 -2.61
CA ARG A 762 23.01 3.86 -1.52
C ARG A 762 22.07 3.07 -0.60
N ARG A 763 22.33 1.76 -0.44
CA ARG A 763 21.47 0.82 0.30
C ARG A 763 21.08 1.28 1.70
N GLU A 764 22.00 1.90 2.44
CA GLU A 764 21.72 2.43 3.79
C GLU A 764 20.70 3.57 3.74
N GLN A 765 20.81 4.48 2.77
CA GLN A 765 19.85 5.55 2.57
C GLN A 765 18.48 5.01 2.19
N PHE A 766 18.43 4.02 1.29
CA PHE A 766 17.16 3.39 0.90
C PHE A 766 16.51 2.64 2.07
N ALA A 767 17.26 1.80 2.79
CA ALA A 767 16.76 1.10 3.97
C ALA A 767 16.29 2.08 5.05
N GLY A 768 17.01 3.19 5.23
CA GLY A 768 16.63 4.29 6.13
C GLY A 768 15.29 4.92 5.72
N THR A 769 15.07 5.13 4.42
CA THR A 769 13.80 5.66 3.90
C THR A 769 12.65 4.68 4.15
N VAL A 770 12.83 3.38 3.88
CA VAL A 770 11.83 2.35 4.19
C VAL A 770 11.51 2.33 5.68
N THR A 771 12.54 2.40 6.54
CA THR A 771 12.39 2.43 7.99
C THR A 771 11.62 3.67 8.45
N GLU A 772 11.93 4.86 7.91
CA GLU A 772 11.25 6.12 8.22
C GLU A 772 9.77 6.08 7.83
N LYS A 773 9.45 5.57 6.62
CA LYS A 773 8.08 5.41 6.14
C LYS A 773 7.28 4.40 6.97
N LEU A 774 7.88 3.26 7.30
CA LEU A 774 7.26 2.25 8.17
C LEU A 774 7.04 2.79 9.59
N LEU A 775 8.00 3.53 10.14
CA LEU A 775 7.86 4.14 11.46
C LEU A 775 6.70 5.15 11.48
N ALA A 776 6.63 6.06 10.48
CA ALA A 776 5.52 7.00 10.34
C ALA A 776 4.16 6.29 10.33
N TYR A 777 4.03 5.26 9.50
CA TYR A 777 2.83 4.45 9.41
C TYR A 777 2.49 3.74 10.73
N ALA A 778 3.50 3.18 11.42
CA ALA A 778 3.34 2.44 12.68
C ALA A 778 2.87 3.32 13.85
N ILE A 779 3.37 4.56 13.94
CA ILE A 779 3.04 5.48 15.05
C ILE A 779 1.88 6.42 14.73
N GLY A 780 1.42 6.45 13.45
CA GLY A 780 0.27 7.26 13.02
C GLY A 780 0.49 8.76 13.10
N ARG A 781 1.74 9.22 12.91
CA ARG A 781 2.13 10.63 12.79
C ARG A 781 3.34 10.81 11.88
N GLY A 782 3.52 12.00 11.34
CA GLY A 782 4.73 12.34 10.58
C GLY A 782 6.00 12.21 11.43
N PRO A 783 7.13 11.77 10.81
CA PRO A 783 8.41 11.70 11.51
C PRO A 783 8.98 13.09 11.73
N GLU A 784 9.45 13.32 12.94
CA GLU A 784 10.08 14.55 13.37
C GLU A 784 11.61 14.39 13.48
N TYR A 785 12.33 15.48 13.67
CA TYR A 785 13.80 15.45 13.79
C TYR A 785 14.29 14.50 14.87
N TYR A 786 13.56 14.36 15.98
CA TYR A 786 13.92 13.49 17.11
C TYR A 786 13.66 12.00 16.85
N ASP A 787 12.96 11.63 15.79
CA ASP A 787 12.76 10.23 15.36
C ASP A 787 13.95 9.73 14.50
N ARG A 788 14.68 10.62 13.84
CA ARG A 788 15.76 10.28 12.92
C ARG A 788 16.91 9.48 13.55
N PRO A 789 17.35 9.76 14.80
CA PRO A 789 18.28 8.89 15.51
C PRO A 789 17.79 7.44 15.65
N THR A 790 16.51 7.26 15.97
CA THR A 790 15.88 5.92 16.03
C THR A 790 15.92 5.22 14.67
N VAL A 791 15.57 5.92 13.59
CA VAL A 791 15.64 5.39 12.22
C VAL A 791 17.06 4.94 11.88
N ARG A 792 18.08 5.77 12.18
CA ARG A 792 19.49 5.40 11.96
C ARG A 792 19.90 4.17 12.76
N GLY A 793 19.52 4.10 14.04
CA GLY A 793 19.81 2.96 14.91
C GLY A 793 19.21 1.64 14.39
N ILE A 794 17.94 1.67 14.00
CA ILE A 794 17.26 0.51 13.42
C ILE A 794 17.94 0.10 12.11
N THR A 795 18.20 1.06 11.21
CA THR A 795 18.84 0.79 9.92
C THR A 795 20.22 0.18 10.08
N THR A 796 21.02 0.69 11.03
CA THR A 796 22.35 0.17 11.34
C THR A 796 22.28 -1.25 11.89
N THR A 797 21.33 -1.55 12.78
CA THR A 797 21.13 -2.90 13.31
C THR A 797 20.66 -3.86 12.23
N ALA A 798 19.69 -3.46 11.41
CA ALA A 798 19.17 -4.26 10.31
C ALA A 798 20.23 -4.59 9.25
N ALA A 799 21.28 -3.76 9.09
CA ALA A 799 22.38 -4.02 8.17
C ALA A 799 23.12 -5.34 8.48
N PHE A 800 23.24 -5.70 9.76
CA PHE A 800 23.87 -6.98 10.18
C PHE A 800 23.03 -8.19 9.78
N GLU A 801 21.71 -8.00 9.54
CA GLU A 801 20.76 -9.01 9.09
C GLU A 801 20.37 -8.82 7.63
N ASN A 802 21.20 -8.15 6.84
CA ASN A 802 20.96 -7.85 5.43
C ASN A 802 19.65 -7.08 5.17
N TYR A 803 19.25 -6.17 6.07
CA TYR A 803 18.06 -5.36 5.97
C TYR A 803 16.77 -6.17 5.76
N ARG A 804 16.59 -7.27 6.52
CA ARG A 804 15.36 -8.07 6.46
C ARG A 804 14.15 -7.26 6.93
N TRP A 805 13.00 -7.55 6.33
CA TRP A 805 11.74 -6.92 6.74
C TRP A 805 11.47 -7.12 8.23
N SER A 806 11.62 -8.35 8.75
CA SER A 806 11.40 -8.62 10.17
C SER A 806 12.35 -7.85 11.07
N SER A 807 13.62 -7.68 10.68
CA SER A 807 14.61 -6.92 11.46
C SER A 807 14.22 -5.45 11.61
N ILE A 808 13.76 -4.83 10.51
CA ILE A 808 13.29 -3.42 10.54
C ILE A 808 12.01 -3.31 11.36
N ILE A 809 11.02 -4.19 11.13
CA ILE A 809 9.74 -4.15 11.84
C ILE A 809 9.92 -4.39 13.33
N VAL A 810 10.70 -5.39 13.75
CA VAL A 810 11.03 -5.64 15.16
C VAL A 810 11.77 -4.44 15.76
N GLY A 811 12.72 -3.86 15.03
CA GLY A 811 13.41 -2.64 15.45
C GLY A 811 12.46 -1.47 15.70
N ILE A 812 11.45 -1.27 14.84
CA ILE A 812 10.41 -0.25 15.02
C ILE A 812 9.59 -0.55 16.28
N VAL A 813 9.08 -1.77 16.41
CA VAL A 813 8.22 -2.17 17.52
C VAL A 813 8.94 -2.07 18.89
N GLN A 814 10.24 -2.31 18.92
CA GLN A 814 11.06 -2.15 20.13
C GLN A 814 11.54 -0.72 20.39
N SER A 815 11.31 0.20 19.44
CA SER A 815 11.83 1.57 19.53
C SER A 815 11.09 2.45 20.54
N THR A 816 11.77 3.51 21.00
CA THR A 816 11.21 4.52 21.88
C THR A 816 9.94 5.18 21.32
N PRO A 817 9.87 5.64 20.06
CA PRO A 817 8.64 6.24 19.50
C PRO A 817 7.44 5.29 19.46
N PHE A 818 7.68 3.98 19.36
CA PHE A 818 6.60 2.99 19.31
C PHE A 818 6.12 2.57 20.71
N ARG A 819 7.01 2.44 21.68
CA ARG A 819 6.70 1.92 23.01
C ARG A 819 6.40 2.99 24.05
N MET A 820 6.79 4.22 23.78
CA MET A 820 6.71 5.31 24.75
C MET A 820 5.95 6.51 24.16
N ARG A 821 5.56 7.41 25.03
CA ARG A 821 4.86 8.65 24.69
C ARG A 821 5.32 9.77 25.61
N ARG A 822 5.17 11.00 25.16
CA ARG A 822 5.38 12.20 25.97
C ARG A 822 4.04 12.75 26.40
N SER A 823 3.86 13.02 27.72
CA SER A 823 2.63 13.61 28.24
C SER A 823 2.42 15.02 27.66
N GLU A 824 1.19 15.48 27.68
CA GLU A 824 0.83 16.83 27.27
C GLU A 824 1.57 17.87 28.11
N SER A 825 2.07 18.95 27.48
CA SER A 825 2.88 19.97 28.15
C SER A 825 2.06 21.08 28.76
#